data_cb3bd005267b807d8638ad7c01b65612
#
_entry.id   cb3bd005267b807d8638ad7c01b65612
#
_cell.length_a   1.000
_cell.length_b   1.000
_cell.length_c   1.000
_cell.angle_alpha   90.00
_cell.angle_beta   90.00
_cell.angle_gamma   90.00
#
_symmetry.space_group_name_H-M   'P 1'
#
loop_
_entity.id
_entity.type
_entity.pdbx_description
1 polymer ?
#
loop_
_entity_poly.entity_id
_entity_poly.type
_entity_poly.pdbx_seq_one_letter_code
_entity_poly.pdbx_strand_id
1 'polypeptide(L)'
;MTSEKSSWTHTCRKTRSDKITDSDREKAYNFWTSSQNSRPTGNKCDIKRIRVGPKLYSSHMVHVLEKTQTEVYLSFRETHPEIKMCQRTFERCKPYYVVPTRPKDRNTCCCRYHVETRTVFKDCMSFRKKIIENKSEDQQREYPIYNHLNEIIPTTFCQETDTDIDCINRECNNCGVHLLKLLPEECDTSETALQVTWSKYEYINVNVKKNKEIKKLCLVKKTTAPGEMFSYLKHLLVSFPAHQFRANWQTNQMKTLIENLPMNDCICIHDFSENFSCIEKHELQSSYFQKNEVSIHVTVIHRHAILEYDGAESTEESPNIVTEHFFVISPDLTHDQYFTHAVQNLVSEHLKSIRYQTRTMHEFTDGCQAQYKSRHCMGSVAHACYDFGYECFIRNYFETSHGKGPQDAAGGCFKRQAEMAIIRGTETIQSAEHLYNFGKNKFEQPSGSANCKRRHFRYIEQVTRETQMRYKPIPRNRQIHQIIATGNPSXTFVRNISCYTCDQCITGNYGACTNRIGKTRTAEISREGGDDQVSVDDNLQDNSHVNDLHDLCQPTSILAVFTDDPSEDFYLFKAKSKPEKLKRKLKDSWGATFEKGCEVIRGFYFETVNNVFTYRLLEDRLAVVPACSVRHVLVNASEINNTLTISEDDHVEILASLDSLLYV
;
A
#
# COMPACT_ATOMS: atom_id res chain seq x y z
N MET A 1 82.35 15.04 14.47
CA MET A 1 80.92 14.96 14.07
C MET A 1 80.63 13.59 13.51
N THR A 2 80.13 12.73 14.35
CA THR A 2 79.66 11.36 13.98
C THR A 2 78.25 11.45 13.39
N SER A 3 78.13 11.21 12.06
CA SER A 3 76.82 11.09 11.45
C SER A 3 76.15 9.88 12.04
N GLU A 4 75.06 10.11 12.78
CA GLU A 4 74.20 9.03 13.18
C GLU A 4 73.60 8.36 11.94
N LYS A 5 74.07 7.17 11.64
CA LYS A 5 73.47 6.34 10.61
C LYS A 5 72.11 5.88 11.16
N SER A 6 71.02 6.50 10.70
CA SER A 6 69.69 6.06 11.05
C SER A 6 69.53 4.62 10.59
N SER A 7 69.08 3.75 11.49
CA SER A 7 68.74 2.38 11.16
C SER A 7 67.69 2.35 10.04
N TRP A 8 67.82 1.39 9.11
CA TRP A 8 66.84 1.18 8.05
C TRP A 8 65.41 1.01 8.58
N THR A 9 65.27 0.58 9.81
CA THR A 9 63.98 0.41 10.47
C THR A 9 63.30 1.76 10.82
N HIS A 10 64.05 2.86 10.82
CA HIS A 10 63.56 4.19 11.14
C HIS A 10 63.53 5.16 9.97
N THR A 11 63.81 4.66 8.73
CA THR A 11 63.78 5.53 7.58
C THR A 11 62.35 5.96 7.22
N CYS A 12 62.03 7.24 7.42
CA CYS A 12 60.79 7.82 6.97
C CYS A 12 60.76 7.87 5.45
N ARG A 13 59.83 7.17 4.85
CA ARG A 13 59.63 7.23 3.38
C ARG A 13 59.20 8.64 2.99
N LYS A 14 59.86 9.20 2.01
CA LYS A 14 59.46 10.50 1.43
C LYS A 14 58.01 10.42 0.95
N THR A 15 57.21 11.37 1.40
CA THR A 15 55.80 11.49 0.93
C THR A 15 55.86 11.98 -0.53
N ARG A 16 55.15 11.27 -1.41
CA ARG A 16 55.00 11.65 -2.82
C ARG A 16 54.24 12.97 -2.91
N SER A 17 54.61 13.81 -3.85
CA SER A 17 53.94 15.09 -4.12
C SER A 17 52.51 14.90 -4.63
N ASP A 18 52.22 13.73 -5.21
CA ASP A 18 50.89 13.34 -5.73
C ASP A 18 50.08 12.52 -4.73
N LYS A 19 50.47 12.48 -3.44
CA LYS A 19 49.77 11.76 -2.40
C LYS A 19 48.38 12.40 -2.18
N ILE A 20 47.35 11.57 -2.27
CA ILE A 20 45.95 11.98 -1.97
C ILE A 20 45.87 12.33 -0.49
N THR A 21 45.35 13.50 -0.18
CA THR A 21 45.21 13.98 1.20
C THR A 21 44.17 13.16 1.97
N ASP A 22 44.26 13.17 3.29
CA ASP A 22 43.29 12.50 4.12
C ASP A 22 41.92 13.18 4.01
N SER A 23 41.87 14.49 3.81
CA SER A 23 40.63 15.23 3.52
C SER A 23 39.98 14.76 2.21
N ASP A 24 40.74 14.54 1.16
CA ASP A 24 40.20 14.02 -0.11
C ASP A 24 39.67 12.60 0.02
N ARG A 25 40.33 11.78 0.84
CA ARG A 25 39.88 10.43 1.16
C ARG A 25 38.54 10.46 1.92
N GLU A 26 38.39 11.39 2.86
CA GLU A 26 37.18 11.58 3.63
C GLU A 26 36.01 12.04 2.73
N LYS A 27 36.27 12.98 1.83
CA LYS A 27 35.29 13.40 0.82
C LYS A 27 34.83 12.21 -0.03
N ALA A 28 35.78 11.40 -0.52
CA ALA A 28 35.48 10.21 -1.30
C ALA A 28 34.66 9.20 -0.47
N TYR A 29 35.04 8.97 0.79
CA TYR A 29 34.33 8.06 1.71
C TYR A 29 32.89 8.52 1.93
N ASN A 30 32.69 9.81 2.22
CA ASN A 30 31.34 10.38 2.48
C ASN A 30 30.49 10.39 1.20
N PHE A 31 31.10 10.55 0.03
CA PHE A 31 30.40 10.54 -1.25
C PHE A 31 29.70 9.19 -1.50
N TRP A 32 30.31 8.06 -1.08
CA TRP A 32 29.71 6.73 -1.23
C TRP A 32 28.38 6.59 -0.46
N THR A 33 28.22 7.29 0.67
CA THR A 33 27.05 7.18 1.53
C THR A 33 26.01 8.29 1.29
N SER A 34 26.30 9.21 0.37
CA SER A 34 25.33 10.26 0.01
C SER A 34 24.04 9.65 -0.56
N SER A 35 22.91 10.28 -0.28
CA SER A 35 21.57 9.78 -0.65
C SER A 35 21.37 9.61 -2.16
N GLN A 36 22.16 10.29 -2.97
CA GLN A 36 22.12 10.18 -4.43
C GLN A 36 22.86 8.93 -4.95
N ASN A 37 23.69 8.28 -4.13
CA ASN A 37 24.54 7.16 -4.56
C ASN A 37 24.20 5.86 -3.86
N SER A 38 23.78 5.90 -2.58
CA SER A 38 23.39 4.70 -1.83
C SER A 38 22.27 4.99 -0.84
N ARG A 39 21.54 3.96 -0.47
CA ARG A 39 20.49 4.04 0.54
C ARG A 39 20.68 2.96 1.59
N PRO A 40 20.33 3.22 2.84
CA PRO A 40 20.31 2.16 3.83
C PRO A 40 19.24 1.12 3.47
N THR A 41 19.48 -0.14 3.78
CA THR A 41 18.47 -1.19 3.61
C THR A 41 17.31 -0.91 4.59
N GLY A 42 16.10 -1.29 4.20
CA GLY A 42 14.91 -1.14 5.06
C GLY A 42 14.87 -2.14 6.21
N ASN A 43 15.83 -3.05 6.28
CA ASN A 43 15.83 -4.13 7.28
C ASN A 43 16.83 -3.80 8.40
N LYS A 44 16.32 -3.60 9.60
CA LYS A 44 17.12 -3.29 10.80
C LYS A 44 18.16 -4.38 11.15
N CYS A 45 17.96 -5.60 10.63
CA CYS A 45 18.89 -6.72 10.85
C CYS A 45 20.07 -6.72 9.89
N ASP A 46 20.03 -5.91 8.82
CA ASP A 46 21.12 -5.81 7.84
C ASP A 46 22.23 -4.90 8.40
N ILE A 47 23.04 -5.46 9.30
CA ILE A 47 24.15 -4.76 9.95
C ILE A 47 25.46 -5.47 9.57
N LYS A 48 26.43 -4.69 9.17
CA LYS A 48 27.83 -5.16 9.00
C LYS A 48 28.66 -4.70 10.19
N ARG A 49 29.42 -5.63 10.74
CA ARG A 49 30.35 -5.38 11.85
C ARG A 49 31.78 -5.56 11.39
N ILE A 50 32.65 -4.68 11.85
CA ILE A 50 34.09 -4.78 11.64
C ILE A 50 34.78 -4.68 13.01
N ARG A 51 35.79 -5.51 13.20
CA ARG A 51 36.59 -5.46 14.43
C ARG A 51 37.54 -4.27 14.35
N VAL A 52 37.44 -3.36 15.29
CA VAL A 52 38.28 -2.16 15.38
C VAL A 52 39.32 -2.25 16.50
N GLY A 53 39.25 -3.28 17.35
CA GLY A 53 40.18 -3.53 18.44
C GLY A 53 39.91 -4.85 19.14
N PRO A 54 40.70 -5.22 20.14
CA PRO A 54 40.42 -6.43 20.93
C PRO A 54 39.04 -6.33 21.58
N LYS A 55 38.13 -7.26 21.20
CA LYS A 55 36.74 -7.32 21.67
C LYS A 55 35.90 -6.07 21.33
N LEU A 56 36.41 -5.15 20.49
CA LEU A 56 35.71 -3.93 20.11
C LEU A 56 35.30 -4.01 18.64
N TYR A 57 34.00 -3.78 18.36
CA TYR A 57 33.40 -3.84 17.04
C TYR A 57 32.66 -2.56 16.72
N SER A 58 32.85 -2.06 15.51
CA SER A 58 32.03 -1.00 14.93
C SER A 58 30.93 -1.64 14.08
N SER A 59 29.69 -1.17 14.21
CA SER A 59 28.51 -1.70 13.52
C SER A 59 27.85 -0.61 12.69
N HIS A 60 27.59 -0.89 11.43
CA HIS A 60 26.93 0.05 10.53
C HIS A 60 25.81 -0.68 9.78
N MET A 61 24.70 0.02 9.56
CA MET A 61 23.62 -0.46 8.70
C MET A 61 24.16 -0.60 7.27
N VAL A 62 23.76 -1.66 6.58
CA VAL A 62 24.15 -1.89 5.19
C VAL A 62 23.51 -0.81 4.31
N HIS A 63 24.32 -0.19 3.48
CA HIS A 63 23.89 0.70 2.41
C HIS A 63 24.00 -0.03 1.07
N VAL A 64 22.96 0.07 0.25
CA VAL A 64 22.90 -0.53 -1.08
C VAL A 64 23.09 0.57 -2.12
N LEU A 65 24.02 0.36 -3.05
CA LEU A 65 24.28 1.30 -4.14
C LEU A 65 23.05 1.37 -5.07
N GLU A 66 22.67 2.57 -5.44
CA GLU A 66 21.62 2.83 -6.45
C GLU A 66 22.19 3.00 -7.85
N LYS A 67 23.52 3.10 -7.94
CA LYS A 67 24.31 3.23 -9.17
C LYS A 67 25.43 2.17 -9.17
N THR A 68 26.00 1.91 -10.32
CA THR A 68 27.23 1.10 -10.40
C THR A 68 28.41 1.87 -9.79
N GLN A 69 29.43 1.16 -9.35
CA GLN A 69 30.61 1.79 -8.77
C GLN A 69 31.28 2.78 -9.75
N THR A 70 31.26 2.44 -11.04
CA THR A 70 31.79 3.30 -12.08
C THR A 70 30.99 4.60 -12.21
N GLU A 71 29.65 4.51 -12.18
CA GLU A 71 28.79 5.71 -12.23
C GLU A 71 28.98 6.60 -11.01
N VAL A 72 29.15 6.02 -9.82
CA VAL A 72 29.44 6.79 -8.60
C VAL A 72 30.77 7.51 -8.75
N TYR A 73 31.81 6.85 -9.31
CA TYR A 73 33.12 7.46 -9.56
C TYR A 73 33.01 8.60 -10.56
N LEU A 74 32.27 8.41 -11.66
CA LEU A 74 32.10 9.49 -12.65
C LEU A 74 31.37 10.69 -12.05
N SER A 75 30.32 10.44 -11.26
CA SER A 75 29.62 11.51 -10.52
C SER A 75 30.55 12.22 -9.51
N PHE A 76 31.42 11.47 -8.85
CA PHE A 76 32.41 12.05 -7.92
C PHE A 76 33.36 13.00 -8.67
N ARG A 77 33.84 12.57 -9.83
CA ARG A 77 34.76 13.40 -10.65
C ARG A 77 34.09 14.69 -11.16
N GLU A 78 32.79 14.61 -11.48
CA GLU A 78 31.99 15.77 -11.89
C GLU A 78 31.80 16.75 -10.73
N THR A 79 31.53 16.22 -9.53
CA THR A 79 31.27 17.03 -8.32
C THR A 79 32.57 17.62 -7.74
N HIS A 80 33.67 16.89 -7.87
CA HIS A 80 34.95 17.25 -7.27
C HIS A 80 36.08 17.23 -8.34
N PRO A 81 36.03 18.11 -9.35
CA PRO A 81 37.02 18.12 -10.42
C PRO A 81 38.44 18.46 -9.92
N GLU A 82 38.55 19.14 -8.78
CA GLU A 82 39.81 19.50 -8.14
C GLU A 82 40.54 18.28 -7.57
N ILE A 83 39.88 17.18 -7.28
CA ILE A 83 40.49 16.00 -6.66
C ILE A 83 40.95 15.01 -7.75
N LYS A 84 42.26 14.91 -7.92
CA LYS A 84 42.86 13.98 -8.89
C LYS A 84 43.00 12.59 -8.30
N MET A 85 41.88 11.84 -8.27
CA MET A 85 41.85 10.49 -7.74
C MET A 85 41.44 9.51 -8.84
N CYS A 86 42.20 8.43 -9.03
CA CYS A 86 41.85 7.41 -10.02
C CYS A 86 40.76 6.51 -9.46
N GLN A 87 40.00 5.83 -10.33
CA GLN A 87 38.86 4.99 -9.99
C GLN A 87 39.22 3.94 -8.91
N ARG A 88 40.34 3.22 -9.10
CA ARG A 88 40.78 2.19 -8.16
C ARG A 88 40.98 2.72 -6.73
N THR A 89 41.57 3.95 -6.63
CA THR A 89 41.77 4.57 -5.31
C THR A 89 40.43 5.02 -4.70
N PHE A 90 39.53 5.56 -5.52
CA PHE A 90 38.18 5.94 -5.10
C PHE A 90 37.42 4.71 -4.58
N GLU A 91 37.47 3.59 -5.29
CA GLU A 91 36.84 2.34 -4.90
C GLU A 91 37.40 1.80 -3.57
N ARG A 92 38.69 1.99 -3.30
CA ARG A 92 39.33 1.62 -2.03
C ARG A 92 38.83 2.47 -0.86
N CYS A 93 38.32 3.66 -1.13
CA CYS A 93 37.72 4.54 -0.11
C CYS A 93 36.27 4.15 0.21
N LYS A 94 35.68 3.15 -0.50
CA LYS A 94 34.30 2.72 -0.29
C LYS A 94 34.14 2.13 1.11
N PRO A 95 33.14 2.60 1.91
CA PRO A 95 32.85 2.02 3.20
C PRO A 95 32.52 0.52 3.10
N TYR A 96 32.98 -0.28 4.04
CA TYR A 96 32.80 -1.73 4.05
C TYR A 96 31.33 -2.17 4.09
N TYR A 97 30.46 -1.27 4.57
CA TYR A 97 29.02 -1.53 4.67
C TYR A 97 28.23 -1.07 3.43
N VAL A 98 28.89 -0.43 2.46
CA VAL A 98 28.26 -0.08 1.17
C VAL A 98 28.47 -1.25 0.21
N VAL A 99 27.36 -1.83 -0.27
CA VAL A 99 27.35 -3.03 -1.10
C VAL A 99 26.65 -2.77 -2.44
N PRO A 100 27.02 -3.49 -3.51
CA PRO A 100 26.27 -3.43 -4.76
C PRO A 100 24.84 -3.92 -4.59
N THR A 101 23.94 -3.45 -5.45
CA THR A 101 22.54 -3.90 -5.48
C THR A 101 22.47 -5.41 -5.80
N ARG A 102 21.68 -6.13 -5.01
CA ARG A 102 21.45 -7.57 -5.17
C ARG A 102 19.97 -7.79 -5.45
N PRO A 103 19.57 -8.89 -6.08
CA PRO A 103 18.14 -9.16 -6.30
C PRO A 103 17.28 -9.08 -5.04
N LYS A 104 17.80 -9.48 -3.87
CA LYS A 104 17.11 -9.39 -2.59
C LYS A 104 16.89 -7.94 -2.10
N ASP A 105 17.61 -6.99 -2.65
CA ASP A 105 17.51 -5.58 -2.26
C ASP A 105 16.40 -4.86 -3.04
N ARG A 106 15.71 -5.56 -3.94
CA ARG A 106 14.56 -5.04 -4.67
C ARG A 106 13.44 -4.72 -3.68
N ASN A 107 12.91 -3.51 -3.73
CA ASN A 107 11.70 -3.15 -2.99
C ASN A 107 10.50 -3.75 -3.74
N THR A 108 9.72 -4.56 -3.05
CA THR A 108 8.54 -5.21 -3.63
C THR A 108 7.28 -4.76 -2.90
N CYS A 109 6.17 -4.76 -3.62
CA CYS A 109 4.85 -4.44 -3.07
C CYS A 109 4.85 -3.09 -2.34
N CYS A 110 5.36 -2.08 -3.03
CA CYS A 110 5.47 -0.72 -2.49
C CYS A 110 4.25 0.11 -2.89
N CYS A 111 3.86 1.02 -2.02
CA CYS A 111 2.82 2.00 -2.34
C CYS A 111 3.25 2.87 -3.52
N ARG A 112 2.48 2.86 -4.60
CA ARG A 112 2.73 3.65 -5.81
C ARG A 112 2.90 5.14 -5.49
N TYR A 113 2.01 5.69 -4.67
CA TYR A 113 2.01 7.12 -4.35
C TYR A 113 3.34 7.56 -3.70
N HIS A 114 3.84 6.75 -2.76
CA HIS A 114 5.13 7.04 -2.11
C HIS A 114 6.30 6.91 -3.08
N VAL A 115 6.31 5.87 -3.91
CA VAL A 115 7.40 5.62 -4.86
C VAL A 115 7.42 6.73 -5.92
N GLU A 116 6.27 7.02 -6.52
CA GLU A 116 6.15 8.01 -7.60
C GLU A 116 6.48 9.41 -7.12
N THR A 117 5.87 9.84 -6.02
CA THR A 117 6.12 11.20 -5.46
C THR A 117 7.59 11.37 -5.10
N ARG A 118 8.20 10.36 -4.48
CA ARG A 118 9.62 10.40 -4.11
C ARG A 118 10.54 10.48 -5.35
N THR A 119 10.21 9.73 -6.39
CA THR A 119 10.99 9.71 -7.63
C THR A 119 10.95 11.07 -8.32
N VAL A 120 9.74 11.61 -8.53
CA VAL A 120 9.56 12.93 -9.18
C VAL A 120 10.19 14.03 -8.35
N PHE A 121 10.03 13.99 -7.02
CA PHE A 121 10.66 14.94 -6.10
C PHE A 121 12.19 14.94 -6.24
N LYS A 122 12.82 13.76 -6.29
CA LYS A 122 14.27 13.64 -6.47
C LYS A 122 14.74 14.27 -7.80
N ASP A 123 13.98 14.00 -8.87
CA ASP A 123 14.31 14.54 -10.20
C ASP A 123 14.18 16.08 -10.19
N CYS A 124 13.13 16.62 -9.58
CA CYS A 124 12.93 18.08 -9.42
C CYS A 124 14.04 18.72 -8.61
N MET A 125 14.42 18.13 -7.48
CA MET A 125 15.49 18.70 -6.64
C MET A 125 16.86 18.57 -7.30
N SER A 126 17.09 17.55 -8.11
CA SER A 126 18.31 17.41 -8.92
C SER A 126 18.42 18.53 -9.97
N PHE A 127 17.29 18.88 -10.60
CA PHE A 127 17.25 20.01 -11.53
C PHE A 127 17.45 21.33 -10.80
N ARG A 128 16.72 21.56 -9.69
CA ARG A 128 16.87 22.78 -8.86
C ARG A 128 18.31 22.98 -8.46
N LYS A 129 18.98 21.93 -8.02
CA LYS A 129 20.40 21.99 -7.62
C LYS A 129 21.28 22.53 -8.74
N LYS A 130 21.12 22.03 -9.97
CA LYS A 130 21.92 22.48 -11.13
C LYS A 130 21.74 23.96 -11.47
N ILE A 131 20.48 24.44 -11.32
CA ILE A 131 20.15 25.84 -11.64
C ILE A 131 20.64 26.79 -10.54
N ILE A 132 20.35 26.40 -9.27
CA ILE A 132 20.57 27.30 -8.12
C ILE A 132 22.04 27.51 -7.79
N GLU A 133 22.94 26.58 -8.15
CA GLU A 133 24.35 26.66 -7.89
C GLU A 133 25.00 27.92 -8.56
N ASN A 134 24.36 28.42 -9.63
CA ASN A 134 24.84 29.61 -10.38
C ASN A 134 24.08 30.89 -9.99
N LYS A 135 23.21 30.84 -8.96
CA LYS A 135 22.40 32.00 -8.53
C LYS A 135 23.02 32.67 -7.30
N SER A 136 22.57 33.88 -7.00
CA SER A 136 23.01 34.64 -5.81
C SER A 136 22.66 33.91 -4.51
N GLU A 137 23.38 34.20 -3.44
CA GLU A 137 23.13 33.62 -2.11
C GLU A 137 21.70 33.89 -1.63
N ASP A 138 21.13 35.06 -1.93
CA ASP A 138 19.76 35.40 -1.56
C ASP A 138 18.74 34.52 -2.28
N GLN A 139 18.98 34.25 -3.56
CA GLN A 139 18.14 33.34 -4.34
C GLN A 139 18.29 31.89 -3.84
N GLN A 140 19.49 31.48 -3.44
CA GLN A 140 19.71 30.13 -2.86
C GLN A 140 18.93 29.96 -1.55
N ARG A 141 18.83 31.02 -0.74
CA ARG A 141 18.03 31.02 0.50
C ARG A 141 16.54 31.03 0.21
N GLU A 142 16.10 31.78 -0.78
CA GLU A 142 14.68 31.89 -1.15
C GLU A 142 14.13 30.60 -1.77
N TYR A 143 14.97 29.86 -2.52
CA TYR A 143 14.58 28.60 -3.22
C TYR A 143 15.42 27.44 -2.72
N PRO A 144 15.21 26.97 -1.49
CA PRO A 144 16.04 25.95 -0.90
C PRO A 144 15.96 24.60 -1.62
N ILE A 145 17.04 23.85 -1.58
CA ILE A 145 17.07 22.46 -2.04
C ILE A 145 16.61 21.61 -0.86
N TYR A 146 15.50 20.92 -1.04
CA TYR A 146 14.96 20.01 -0.03
C TYR A 146 15.57 18.61 -0.22
N ASN A 147 15.95 17.96 0.87
CA ASN A 147 16.51 16.61 0.83
C ASN A 147 15.42 15.53 0.93
N HIS A 148 14.32 15.85 1.58
CA HIS A 148 13.21 14.91 1.84
C HIS A 148 11.85 15.57 1.59
N LEU A 149 10.87 14.75 1.20
CA LEU A 149 9.49 15.19 1.02
C LEU A 149 8.93 15.85 2.29
N ASN A 150 9.34 15.38 3.46
CA ASN A 150 8.88 15.93 4.74
C ASN A 150 9.33 17.39 4.96
N GLU A 151 10.28 17.89 4.18
CA GLU A 151 10.73 19.29 4.25
C GLU A 151 9.91 20.19 3.34
N ILE A 152 9.50 19.68 2.17
CA ILE A 152 8.75 20.48 1.19
C ILE A 152 7.24 20.51 1.49
N ILE A 153 6.67 19.42 2.02
CA ILE A 153 5.23 19.32 2.31
C ILE A 153 4.75 20.44 3.25
N PRO A 154 5.43 20.72 4.39
CA PRO A 154 4.99 21.80 5.29
C PRO A 154 4.96 23.19 4.64
N THR A 155 5.77 23.44 3.61
CA THR A 155 5.76 24.73 2.92
C THR A 155 4.47 24.96 2.14
N THR A 156 3.66 23.91 1.96
CA THR A 156 2.35 24.00 1.30
C THR A 156 1.18 24.17 2.28
N PHE A 157 1.46 24.31 3.58
CA PHE A 157 0.45 24.47 4.65
C PHE A 157 0.48 25.87 5.26
N CYS A 158 -0.55 26.21 6.03
CA CYS A 158 -0.56 27.41 6.86
C CYS A 158 0.58 27.34 7.88
N GLN A 159 1.27 28.47 8.09
CA GLN A 159 2.49 28.50 8.91
C GLN A 159 2.25 28.90 10.38
N GLU A 160 1.05 29.33 10.74
CA GLU A 160 0.81 30.00 12.01
C GLU A 160 0.34 29.13 13.18
N THR A 161 0.02 27.85 12.95
CA THR A 161 -0.48 26.94 14.00
C THR A 161 -0.17 25.49 13.67
N ASP A 162 -0.46 24.60 14.59
CA ASP A 162 -0.44 23.16 14.36
C ASP A 162 -1.19 22.81 13.08
N THR A 163 -0.57 22.02 12.22
CA THR A 163 -1.13 21.64 10.94
C THR A 163 -2.52 21.03 11.12
N ASP A 164 -3.54 21.74 10.69
CA ASP A 164 -4.93 21.30 10.80
C ASP A 164 -5.21 20.21 9.76
N ILE A 165 -6.13 19.32 10.09
CA ILE A 165 -6.60 18.28 9.17
C ILE A 165 -7.15 18.88 7.85
N ASP A 166 -7.77 20.04 7.93
CA ASP A 166 -8.28 20.74 6.74
C ASP A 166 -7.14 21.15 5.79
N CYS A 167 -5.97 21.51 6.34
CA CYS A 167 -4.78 21.81 5.53
C CYS A 167 -4.24 20.54 4.86
N ILE A 168 -4.21 19.45 5.63
CA ILE A 168 -3.74 18.14 5.13
C ILE A 168 -4.65 17.64 4.01
N ASN A 169 -5.96 17.77 4.17
CA ASN A 169 -6.97 17.35 3.19
C ASN A 169 -7.17 18.34 2.05
N ARG A 170 -6.45 19.48 2.05
CA ARG A 170 -6.61 20.55 1.05
C ARG A 170 -8.00 21.20 1.05
N GLU A 171 -8.68 21.16 2.18
CA GLU A 171 -9.98 21.83 2.40
C GLU A 171 -9.82 23.29 2.89
N CYS A 172 -8.60 23.65 3.28
CA CYS A 172 -8.25 25.00 3.71
C CYS A 172 -8.14 25.95 2.50
N ASN A 173 -8.81 27.09 2.57
CA ASN A 173 -8.80 28.10 1.49
C ASN A 173 -7.54 28.96 1.48
N ASN A 174 -6.72 28.93 2.53
CA ASN A 174 -5.58 29.83 2.71
C ASN A 174 -4.24 29.20 2.30
N CYS A 175 -4.19 27.90 2.12
CA CYS A 175 -2.95 27.20 1.82
C CYS A 175 -3.14 26.14 0.75
N GLY A 176 -2.03 25.60 0.24
CA GLY A 176 -2.04 24.60 -0.81
C GLY A 176 -0.75 24.60 -1.61
N VAL A 177 -0.72 23.81 -2.67
CA VAL A 177 0.46 23.68 -3.53
C VAL A 177 0.83 24.99 -4.25
N HIS A 178 -0.09 25.95 -4.31
CA HIS A 178 0.18 27.29 -4.89
C HIS A 178 1.20 28.08 -4.06
N LEU A 179 1.38 27.74 -2.78
CA LEU A 179 2.39 28.39 -1.92
C LEU A 179 3.81 27.92 -2.22
N LEU A 180 3.96 26.84 -3.00
CA LEU A 180 5.27 26.30 -3.32
C LEU A 180 6.04 27.27 -4.21
N LYS A 181 7.18 27.76 -3.72
CA LYS A 181 8.05 28.69 -4.47
C LYS A 181 8.82 27.92 -5.54
N LEU A 182 8.68 28.35 -6.78
CA LEU A 182 9.39 27.80 -7.93
C LEU A 182 10.18 28.90 -8.65
N LEU A 183 11.36 28.52 -9.13
CA LEU A 183 12.17 29.39 -10.00
C LEU A 183 11.49 29.54 -11.37
N PRO A 184 11.70 30.66 -12.08
CA PRO A 184 11.20 30.80 -13.45
C PRO A 184 11.57 29.65 -14.37
N GLU A 185 12.81 29.15 -14.25
CA GLU A 185 13.31 28.02 -15.03
C GLU A 185 12.56 26.71 -14.72
N GLU A 186 12.03 26.57 -13.49
CA GLU A 186 11.23 25.42 -13.06
C GLU A 186 9.79 25.46 -13.58
N CYS A 187 9.36 26.65 -13.98
CA CYS A 187 8.01 26.86 -14.56
C CYS A 187 8.05 26.88 -16.10
N ASP A 188 9.23 26.83 -16.69
CA ASP A 188 9.39 26.99 -18.15
C ASP A 188 8.85 25.76 -18.89
N THR A 189 7.83 25.99 -19.73
CA THR A 189 7.20 24.97 -20.58
C THR A 189 7.47 25.26 -22.08
N SER A 190 8.33 26.23 -22.41
CA SER A 190 8.61 26.62 -23.79
C SER A 190 9.37 25.52 -24.55
N GLU A 191 9.26 25.53 -25.85
CA GLU A 191 10.00 24.60 -26.74
C GLU A 191 11.51 24.82 -26.65
N THR A 192 11.94 26.01 -26.24
CA THR A 192 13.34 26.36 -26.08
C THR A 192 13.87 26.06 -24.66
N ALA A 193 13.03 25.57 -23.78
CA ALA A 193 13.41 25.21 -22.39
C ALA A 193 14.46 24.11 -22.36
N LEU A 194 15.31 24.16 -21.35
CA LEU A 194 16.28 23.09 -21.08
C LEU A 194 15.55 21.76 -20.85
N GLN A 195 15.78 20.78 -21.69
CA GLN A 195 15.08 19.49 -21.59
C GLN A 195 15.58 18.70 -20.38
N VAL A 196 14.64 18.16 -19.62
CA VAL A 196 14.92 17.34 -18.42
C VAL A 196 14.38 15.93 -18.63
N THR A 197 15.15 14.94 -18.19
CA THR A 197 14.72 13.54 -18.21
C THR A 197 14.32 13.14 -16.78
N TRP A 198 13.11 12.63 -16.63
CA TRP A 198 12.51 12.25 -15.35
C TRP A 198 11.63 11.01 -15.53
N SER A 199 11.14 10.42 -14.45
CA SER A 199 10.38 9.17 -14.52
C SER A 199 8.98 9.34 -13.90
N LYS A 200 8.00 8.72 -14.54
CA LYS A 200 6.58 8.77 -14.15
C LYS A 200 5.95 7.39 -14.40
N TYR A 201 5.01 7.00 -13.57
CA TYR A 201 4.21 5.80 -13.81
C TYR A 201 3.09 6.09 -14.80
N GLU A 202 3.06 5.35 -15.91
CA GLU A 202 2.01 5.44 -16.94
C GLU A 202 1.59 4.04 -17.38
N TYR A 203 0.33 3.93 -17.80
CA TYR A 203 -0.16 2.71 -18.41
C TYR A 203 0.35 2.64 -19.85
N ILE A 204 1.07 1.58 -20.16
CA ILE A 204 1.56 1.32 -21.53
C ILE A 204 1.03 -0.03 -22.01
N ASN A 205 0.77 -0.13 -23.31
CA ASN A 205 0.37 -1.38 -23.94
C ASN A 205 1.61 -2.29 -24.04
N VAL A 206 1.50 -3.46 -23.46
CA VAL A 206 2.57 -4.47 -23.49
C VAL A 206 2.04 -5.71 -24.22
N ASN A 207 2.76 -6.14 -25.26
CA ASN A 207 2.43 -7.36 -25.98
C ASN A 207 2.75 -8.59 -25.12
N VAL A 208 1.72 -9.37 -24.81
CA VAL A 208 1.85 -10.66 -24.16
C VAL A 208 1.69 -11.75 -25.22
N LYS A 209 2.28 -12.89 -25.04
CA LYS A 209 2.28 -14.03 -25.99
C LYS A 209 0.94 -14.21 -26.72
N LYS A 210 1.00 -14.46 -28.05
CA LYS A 210 -0.13 -14.66 -28.98
C LYS A 210 -0.89 -13.38 -29.36
N ASN A 211 -0.19 -12.27 -29.58
CA ASN A 211 -0.75 -10.99 -30.07
C ASN A 211 -1.86 -10.41 -29.17
N LYS A 212 -1.84 -10.73 -27.89
CA LYS A 212 -2.71 -10.08 -26.90
C LYS A 212 -1.95 -8.91 -26.28
N GLU A 213 -2.44 -7.70 -26.51
CA GLU A 213 -1.94 -6.51 -25.82
C GLU A 213 -2.66 -6.39 -24.47
N ILE A 214 -1.88 -6.15 -23.42
CA ILE A 214 -2.44 -5.79 -22.12
C ILE A 214 -1.86 -4.43 -21.70
N LYS A 215 -2.69 -3.62 -21.09
CA LYS A 215 -2.31 -2.33 -20.54
C LYS A 215 -1.66 -2.58 -19.18
N LYS A 216 -0.41 -2.15 -19.02
CA LYS A 216 0.36 -2.38 -17.81
C LYS A 216 0.95 -1.08 -17.28
N LEU A 217 0.85 -0.84 -15.98
CA LEU A 217 1.45 0.30 -15.31
C LEU A 217 2.97 0.12 -15.26
N CYS A 218 3.71 1.00 -15.90
CA CYS A 218 5.16 0.93 -15.98
C CYS A 218 5.79 2.29 -15.66
N LEU A 219 6.99 2.25 -15.10
CA LEU A 219 7.78 3.44 -14.87
C LEU A 219 8.40 3.84 -16.22
N VAL A 220 7.97 4.97 -16.76
CA VAL A 220 8.38 5.47 -18.08
C VAL A 220 9.30 6.68 -17.89
N LYS A 221 10.39 6.71 -18.64
CA LYS A 221 11.26 7.88 -18.71
C LYS A 221 10.71 8.85 -19.74
N LYS A 222 10.57 10.11 -19.34
CA LYS A 222 10.12 11.20 -20.20
C LYS A 222 11.23 12.24 -20.31
N THR A 223 11.32 12.89 -21.46
CA THR A 223 12.19 14.06 -21.67
C THR A 223 11.28 15.21 -22.08
N THR A 224 11.17 16.21 -21.21
CA THR A 224 10.21 17.33 -21.36
C THR A 224 10.86 18.63 -20.87
N ALA A 225 10.16 19.73 -21.07
CA ALA A 225 10.47 21.01 -20.41
C ALA A 225 10.34 20.85 -18.88
N PRO A 226 11.11 21.58 -18.06
CA PRO A 226 11.07 21.47 -16.60
C PRO A 226 9.69 21.78 -16.02
N GLY A 227 8.94 22.71 -16.61
CA GLY A 227 7.61 23.10 -16.14
C GLY A 227 6.63 21.93 -16.09
N GLU A 228 6.75 20.96 -17.00
CA GLU A 228 5.91 19.76 -16.96
C GLU A 228 6.22 18.88 -15.74
N MET A 229 7.51 18.68 -15.47
CA MET A 229 7.97 17.88 -14.32
C MET A 229 7.54 18.52 -12.99
N PHE A 230 7.75 19.83 -12.83
CA PHE A 230 7.37 20.55 -11.61
C PHE A 230 5.85 20.67 -11.45
N SER A 231 5.12 20.82 -12.55
CA SER A 231 3.64 20.79 -12.54
C SER A 231 3.14 19.43 -12.05
N TYR A 232 3.77 18.37 -12.52
CA TYR A 232 3.44 17.01 -12.06
C TYR A 232 3.78 16.79 -10.58
N LEU A 233 4.89 17.34 -10.10
CA LEU A 233 5.22 17.30 -8.66
C LEU A 233 4.12 18.02 -7.85
N LYS A 234 3.68 19.21 -8.29
CA LYS A 234 2.57 19.93 -7.64
C LYS A 234 1.31 19.06 -7.59
N HIS A 235 0.97 18.43 -8.71
CA HIS A 235 -0.19 17.53 -8.79
C HIS A 235 -0.10 16.41 -7.74
N LEU A 236 1.05 15.75 -7.63
CA LEU A 236 1.26 14.68 -6.63
C LEU A 236 1.17 15.21 -5.19
N LEU A 237 1.70 16.42 -4.94
CA LEU A 237 1.69 17.03 -3.61
C LEU A 237 0.29 17.50 -3.15
N VAL A 238 -0.70 17.46 -4.01
CA VAL A 238 -2.07 17.76 -3.62
C VAL A 238 -2.62 16.64 -2.72
N SER A 239 -2.61 15.40 -3.20
CA SER A 239 -3.20 14.25 -2.49
C SER A 239 -2.22 13.56 -1.53
N PHE A 240 -0.92 13.65 -1.79
CA PHE A 240 0.11 12.89 -1.07
C PHE A 240 0.12 13.17 0.45
N PRO A 241 0.00 14.42 0.95
CA PRO A 241 0.04 14.66 2.40
C PRO A 241 -1.09 13.95 3.16
N ALA A 242 -2.31 13.95 2.62
CA ALA A 242 -3.46 13.27 3.24
C ALA A 242 -3.24 11.76 3.26
N HIS A 243 -2.78 11.19 2.15
CA HIS A 243 -2.46 9.76 2.05
C HIS A 243 -1.36 9.37 3.08
N GLN A 244 -0.27 10.12 3.13
CA GLN A 244 0.83 9.88 4.08
C GLN A 244 0.35 9.98 5.54
N PHE A 245 -0.47 11.02 5.82
CA PHE A 245 -1.02 11.23 7.16
C PHE A 245 -1.89 10.03 7.57
N ARG A 246 -2.86 9.63 6.72
CA ARG A 246 -3.75 8.50 7.03
C ARG A 246 -2.97 7.20 7.22
N ALA A 247 -1.98 6.93 6.37
CA ALA A 247 -1.15 5.73 6.48
C ALA A 247 -0.43 5.64 7.83
N ASN A 248 0.19 6.75 8.24
CA ASN A 248 0.90 6.83 9.52
C ASN A 248 -0.09 6.78 10.69
N TRP A 249 -1.18 7.53 10.61
CA TRP A 249 -2.19 7.63 11.66
C TRP A 249 -2.81 6.25 11.95
N GLN A 250 -3.32 5.56 10.94
CA GLN A 250 -3.96 4.24 11.12
C GLN A 250 -2.99 3.23 11.75
N THR A 251 -1.74 3.21 11.30
CA THR A 251 -0.70 2.33 11.87
C THR A 251 -0.42 2.68 13.33
N ASN A 252 -0.33 3.96 13.66
CA ASN A 252 -0.09 4.41 15.04
C ASN A 252 -1.28 4.11 15.95
N GLN A 253 -2.50 4.25 15.46
CA GLN A 253 -3.71 3.90 16.23
C GLN A 253 -3.71 2.41 16.59
N MET A 254 -3.34 1.54 15.65
CA MET A 254 -3.19 0.11 15.93
C MET A 254 -2.14 -0.15 17.02
N LYS A 255 -0.97 0.47 16.92
CA LYS A 255 0.11 0.32 17.90
C LYS A 255 -0.34 0.78 19.30
N THR A 256 -0.98 1.95 19.36
CA THR A 256 -1.51 2.50 20.63
C THR A 256 -2.50 1.54 21.28
N LEU A 257 -3.39 0.96 20.47
CA LEU A 257 -4.37 -0.01 20.99
C LEU A 257 -3.69 -1.27 21.50
N ILE A 258 -2.68 -1.80 20.79
CA ILE A 258 -1.93 -2.98 21.23
C ILE A 258 -1.23 -2.70 22.59
N GLU A 259 -0.62 -1.52 22.72
CA GLU A 259 0.11 -1.11 23.94
C GLU A 259 -0.83 -0.89 25.13
N ASN A 260 -2.08 -0.49 24.87
CA ASN A 260 -3.06 -0.12 25.89
C ASN A 260 -4.35 -0.92 25.76
N LEU A 261 -4.25 -2.19 25.38
CA LEU A 261 -5.42 -3.05 25.14
C LEU A 261 -6.28 -3.16 26.41
N PRO A 262 -7.56 -2.78 26.38
CA PRO A 262 -8.43 -2.94 27.56
C PRO A 262 -8.64 -4.41 27.92
N MET A 263 -8.89 -4.66 29.20
CA MET A 263 -9.21 -6.01 29.67
C MET A 263 -10.46 -6.55 28.95
N ASN A 264 -10.40 -7.81 28.54
CA ASN A 264 -11.45 -8.50 27.80
C ASN A 264 -11.65 -7.99 26.37
N ASP A 265 -10.78 -7.13 25.85
CA ASP A 265 -10.76 -6.78 24.44
C ASP A 265 -9.75 -7.66 23.70
N CYS A 266 -9.97 -7.84 22.41
CA CYS A 266 -9.12 -8.66 21.54
C CYS A 266 -8.86 -7.90 20.24
N ILE A 267 -7.61 -7.97 19.75
CA ILE A 267 -7.24 -7.41 18.46
C ILE A 267 -6.93 -8.53 17.48
N CYS A 268 -7.51 -8.46 16.28
CA CYS A 268 -7.21 -9.35 15.17
C CYS A 268 -6.70 -8.54 13.98
N ILE A 269 -5.51 -8.85 13.49
CA ILE A 269 -4.96 -8.26 12.27
C ILE A 269 -5.04 -9.34 11.20
N HIS A 270 -5.91 -9.12 10.20
CA HIS A 270 -6.28 -10.10 9.18
C HIS A 270 -5.67 -9.80 7.83
N ASP A 271 -5.20 -10.82 7.13
CA ASP A 271 -4.88 -10.71 5.70
C ASP A 271 -4.81 -12.07 5.02
N PHE A 272 -5.07 -12.09 3.72
CA PHE A 272 -4.73 -13.23 2.87
C PHE A 272 -3.25 -13.12 2.50
N SER A 273 -2.52 -14.19 2.76
CA SER A 273 -1.18 -14.32 2.21
C SER A 273 -1.29 -14.68 0.72
N GLU A 274 -0.31 -14.28 -0.08
CA GLU A 274 -0.18 -14.79 -1.45
C GLU A 274 -0.28 -16.32 -1.42
N ASN A 275 -1.02 -16.92 -2.35
CA ASN A 275 -1.25 -18.36 -2.41
C ASN A 275 0.08 -19.13 -2.37
N PHE A 276 0.07 -20.27 -1.70
CA PHE A 276 1.21 -21.19 -1.71
C PHE A 276 1.11 -22.07 -2.94
N SER A 277 2.09 -21.97 -3.83
CA SER A 277 2.20 -22.88 -4.98
C SER A 277 2.92 -24.15 -4.54
N CYS A 278 2.28 -25.29 -4.68
CA CYS A 278 2.87 -26.57 -4.35
C CYS A 278 4.03 -26.87 -5.31
N ILE A 279 5.22 -27.05 -4.77
CA ILE A 279 6.44 -27.37 -5.54
C ILE A 279 6.90 -28.79 -5.20
N GLU A 280 7.77 -29.31 -6.03
CA GLU A 280 8.40 -30.62 -5.80
C GLU A 280 9.92 -30.44 -5.75
N LYS A 281 10.61 -31.30 -4.99
CA LYS A 281 12.07 -31.30 -4.97
C LYS A 281 12.65 -31.65 -6.36
N HIS A 282 11.97 -32.52 -7.07
CA HIS A 282 12.33 -32.94 -8.43
C HIS A 282 11.11 -32.76 -9.33
N GLU A 283 10.89 -31.53 -9.83
CA GLU A 283 9.72 -31.22 -10.66
C GLU A 283 9.84 -31.85 -12.06
N LEU A 284 8.86 -32.66 -12.44
CA LEU A 284 8.69 -33.10 -13.81
C LEU A 284 8.21 -31.91 -14.67
N GLN A 285 8.53 -31.91 -15.96
CA GLN A 285 8.14 -30.84 -16.87
C GLN A 285 6.61 -30.61 -16.90
N SER A 286 5.83 -31.70 -16.83
CA SER A 286 4.37 -31.63 -16.77
C SER A 286 3.88 -30.95 -15.48
N SER A 287 4.46 -31.28 -14.35
CA SER A 287 4.10 -30.70 -13.04
C SER A 287 4.48 -29.22 -12.91
N TYR A 288 5.57 -28.83 -13.58
CA TYR A 288 6.06 -27.44 -13.53
C TYR A 288 5.01 -26.44 -14.03
N PHE A 289 4.20 -26.82 -15.02
CA PHE A 289 3.21 -25.95 -15.65
C PHE A 289 1.80 -26.07 -15.04
N GLN A 290 1.58 -26.99 -14.10
CA GLN A 290 0.26 -27.24 -13.49
C GLN A 290 0.41 -27.39 -11.96
N LYS A 291 0.81 -26.31 -11.30
CA LYS A 291 0.98 -26.31 -9.84
C LYS A 291 -0.35 -26.11 -9.14
N ASN A 292 -0.60 -26.92 -8.13
CA ASN A 292 -1.71 -26.71 -7.22
C ASN A 292 -1.42 -25.48 -6.35
N GLU A 293 -2.41 -24.65 -6.16
CA GLU A 293 -2.33 -23.49 -5.28
C GLU A 293 -3.17 -23.72 -4.03
N VAL A 294 -2.76 -23.10 -2.95
CA VAL A 294 -3.38 -23.24 -1.62
C VAL A 294 -3.57 -21.84 -1.04
N SER A 295 -4.78 -21.53 -0.63
CA SER A 295 -5.09 -20.28 0.09
C SER A 295 -4.59 -20.37 1.53
N ILE A 296 -3.98 -19.30 1.99
CA ILE A 296 -3.54 -19.14 3.38
C ILE A 296 -4.08 -17.79 3.87
N HIS A 297 -4.98 -17.83 4.84
CA HIS A 297 -5.41 -16.64 5.56
C HIS A 297 -4.68 -16.58 6.89
N VAL A 298 -4.13 -15.42 7.24
CA VAL A 298 -3.35 -15.23 8.47
C VAL A 298 -4.03 -14.20 9.35
N THR A 299 -4.26 -14.55 10.61
CA THR A 299 -4.73 -13.63 11.64
C THR A 299 -3.67 -13.55 12.74
N VAL A 300 -3.24 -12.34 13.07
CA VAL A 300 -2.42 -12.11 14.27
C VAL A 300 -3.37 -11.63 15.37
N ILE A 301 -3.43 -12.38 16.45
CA ILE A 301 -4.34 -12.14 17.58
C ILE A 301 -3.51 -11.56 18.73
N HIS A 302 -3.93 -10.41 19.28
CA HIS A 302 -3.41 -9.88 20.55
C HIS A 302 -4.53 -9.88 21.56
N ARG A 303 -4.27 -10.48 22.71
CA ARG A 303 -5.23 -10.61 23.81
C ARG A 303 -4.49 -10.65 25.16
N HIS A 304 -5.21 -10.43 26.22
CA HIS A 304 -4.67 -10.63 27.57
C HIS A 304 -4.45 -12.11 27.84
N ALA A 305 -3.41 -12.41 28.61
CA ALA A 305 -3.10 -13.77 29.06
C ALA A 305 -4.21 -14.31 29.99
N ILE A 306 -4.45 -15.63 29.92
CA ILE A 306 -5.38 -16.37 30.76
C ILE A 306 -4.54 -17.36 31.59
N LEU A 307 -4.68 -17.32 32.90
CA LEU A 307 -3.84 -18.15 33.80
C LEU A 307 -3.93 -19.63 33.44
N GLU A 308 -5.14 -20.14 33.25
CA GLU A 308 -5.39 -21.59 32.99
C GLU A 308 -4.86 -22.06 31.64
N TYR A 309 -4.73 -21.15 30.66
CA TYR A 309 -4.32 -21.51 29.29
C TYR A 309 -2.87 -21.09 29.01
N ASP A 310 -2.49 -19.90 29.43
CA ASP A 310 -1.18 -19.33 29.13
C ASP A 310 -0.15 -19.56 30.26
N GLY A 311 -0.59 -19.94 31.46
CA GLY A 311 0.26 -20.11 32.63
C GLY A 311 0.73 -18.78 33.23
N ALA A 312 0.09 -17.69 32.85
CA ALA A 312 0.40 -16.34 33.33
C ALA A 312 -0.88 -15.53 33.40
N GLU A 313 -0.97 -14.70 34.45
CA GLU A 313 -2.13 -13.82 34.66
C GLU A 313 -1.89 -12.45 33.98
N SER A 314 -2.98 -11.80 33.62
CA SER A 314 -2.97 -10.41 33.16
C SER A 314 -4.00 -9.63 33.97
N THR A 315 -3.59 -8.47 34.51
CA THR A 315 -4.48 -7.56 35.26
C THR A 315 -4.35 -6.13 34.68
N GLU A 316 -5.25 -5.25 35.12
CA GLU A 316 -5.18 -3.83 34.73
C GLU A 316 -3.89 -3.17 35.21
N GLU A 317 -3.40 -3.55 36.40
CA GLU A 317 -2.16 -3.00 36.94
C GLU A 317 -0.89 -3.60 36.34
N SER A 318 -1.01 -4.83 35.81
CA SER A 318 0.13 -5.54 35.23
C SER A 318 -0.35 -6.29 33.97
N PRO A 319 -0.58 -5.57 32.88
CA PRO A 319 -1.07 -6.21 31.64
C PRO A 319 -0.01 -7.13 31.03
N ASN A 320 -0.46 -8.29 30.61
CA ASN A 320 0.37 -9.31 29.98
C ASN A 320 -0.32 -9.71 28.66
N ILE A 321 0.19 -9.16 27.54
CA ILE A 321 -0.42 -9.33 26.20
C ILE A 321 0.24 -10.52 25.50
N VAL A 322 -0.58 -11.49 25.13
CA VAL A 322 -0.17 -12.66 24.35
C VAL A 322 -0.42 -12.37 22.87
N THR A 323 0.53 -12.76 22.05
CA THR A 323 0.41 -12.71 20.59
C THR A 323 0.30 -14.13 20.03
N GLU A 324 -0.73 -14.39 19.25
CA GLU A 324 -0.95 -15.67 18.58
C GLU A 324 -1.00 -15.48 17.06
N HIS A 325 -0.52 -16.45 16.32
CA HIS A 325 -0.65 -16.51 14.85
C HIS A 325 -1.65 -17.62 14.51
N PHE A 326 -2.72 -17.24 13.84
CA PHE A 326 -3.82 -18.13 13.49
C PHE A 326 -3.87 -18.26 11.96
N PHE A 327 -3.64 -19.48 11.48
CA PHE A 327 -3.57 -19.78 10.05
C PHE A 327 -4.80 -20.59 9.65
N VAL A 328 -5.49 -20.17 8.60
CA VAL A 328 -6.55 -20.94 7.96
C VAL A 328 -6.07 -21.33 6.56
N ILE A 329 -6.04 -22.62 6.29
CA ILE A 329 -5.52 -23.21 5.06
C ILE A 329 -6.68 -23.87 4.31
N SER A 330 -6.78 -23.62 3.00
CA SER A 330 -7.92 -24.10 2.21
C SER A 330 -7.50 -24.32 0.74
N PRO A 331 -8.08 -25.33 0.07
CA PRO A 331 -7.98 -25.43 -1.38
C PRO A 331 -8.92 -24.43 -2.11
N ASP A 332 -9.84 -23.77 -1.39
CA ASP A 332 -10.74 -22.74 -1.94
C ASP A 332 -9.93 -21.46 -2.20
N LEU A 333 -9.77 -21.11 -3.48
CA LEU A 333 -8.94 -19.97 -3.90
C LEU A 333 -9.73 -18.66 -4.02
N THR A 334 -11.03 -18.67 -3.68
CA THR A 334 -11.87 -17.47 -3.75
C THR A 334 -11.76 -16.67 -2.45
N HIS A 335 -11.06 -15.54 -2.50
CA HIS A 335 -10.79 -14.66 -1.35
C HIS A 335 -11.90 -13.61 -1.23
N ASP A 336 -13.03 -14.00 -0.69
CA ASP A 336 -14.25 -13.17 -0.58
C ASP A 336 -14.71 -12.99 0.87
N GLN A 337 -15.81 -12.27 1.04
CA GLN A 337 -16.41 -12.01 2.35
C GLN A 337 -16.85 -13.29 3.08
N TYR A 338 -17.20 -14.33 2.36
CA TYR A 338 -17.62 -15.61 2.96
C TYR A 338 -16.44 -16.31 3.59
N PHE A 339 -15.30 -16.30 2.90
CA PHE A 339 -14.05 -16.83 3.44
C PHE A 339 -13.65 -16.06 4.70
N THR A 340 -13.70 -14.72 4.64
CA THR A 340 -13.39 -13.86 5.79
C THR A 340 -14.32 -14.18 6.97
N HIS A 341 -15.63 -14.33 6.74
CA HIS A 341 -16.61 -14.67 7.78
C HIS A 341 -16.33 -16.06 8.38
N ALA A 342 -15.95 -17.03 7.55
CA ALA A 342 -15.58 -18.38 8.04
C ALA A 342 -14.33 -18.31 8.95
N VAL A 343 -13.34 -17.46 8.59
CA VAL A 343 -12.16 -17.23 9.44
C VAL A 343 -12.57 -16.58 10.76
N GLN A 344 -13.46 -15.60 10.74
CA GLN A 344 -13.95 -14.93 11.95
C GLN A 344 -14.65 -15.93 12.90
N ASN A 345 -15.44 -16.85 12.33
CA ASN A 345 -16.06 -17.93 13.11
C ASN A 345 -15.01 -18.78 13.80
N LEU A 346 -13.98 -19.22 13.06
CA LEU A 346 -12.92 -20.07 13.62
C LEU A 346 -12.13 -19.35 14.71
N VAL A 347 -11.88 -18.05 14.55
CA VAL A 347 -11.21 -17.23 15.58
C VAL A 347 -12.11 -17.12 16.82
N SER A 348 -13.39 -16.83 16.64
CA SER A 348 -14.37 -16.78 17.75
C SER A 348 -14.43 -18.09 18.50
N GLU A 349 -14.50 -19.22 17.79
CA GLU A 349 -14.50 -20.57 18.38
C GLU A 349 -13.21 -20.83 19.17
N HIS A 350 -12.04 -20.39 18.63
CA HIS A 350 -10.78 -20.53 19.32
C HIS A 350 -10.79 -19.74 20.64
N LEU A 351 -11.20 -18.47 20.63
CA LEU A 351 -11.25 -17.63 21.82
C LEU A 351 -12.22 -18.24 22.88
N LYS A 352 -13.37 -18.74 22.45
CA LYS A 352 -14.34 -19.43 23.33
C LYS A 352 -13.73 -20.71 23.91
N SER A 353 -13.00 -21.50 23.10
CA SER A 353 -12.41 -22.77 23.52
C SER A 353 -11.35 -22.59 24.62
N ILE A 354 -10.63 -21.47 24.59
CA ILE A 354 -9.64 -21.12 25.62
C ILE A 354 -10.27 -20.30 26.77
N ARG A 355 -11.60 -20.11 26.74
CA ARG A 355 -12.40 -19.37 27.73
C ARG A 355 -12.02 -17.87 27.79
N TYR A 356 -11.54 -17.28 26.70
CA TYR A 356 -11.31 -15.85 26.63
C TYR A 356 -12.65 -15.15 26.38
N GLN A 357 -13.07 -14.34 27.35
CA GLN A 357 -14.35 -13.61 27.26
C GLN A 357 -14.10 -12.29 26.51
N THR A 358 -14.30 -12.31 25.20
CA THR A 358 -14.10 -11.13 24.36
C THR A 358 -15.31 -10.20 24.51
N ARG A 359 -15.09 -9.03 25.08
CA ARG A 359 -16.07 -7.95 25.15
C ARG A 359 -16.10 -7.16 23.85
N THR A 360 -14.94 -6.60 23.47
CA THR A 360 -14.78 -5.84 22.21
C THR A 360 -13.78 -6.56 21.31
N MET A 361 -14.21 -6.80 20.08
CA MET A 361 -13.32 -7.31 19.03
C MET A 361 -12.88 -6.14 18.14
N HIS A 362 -11.57 -5.92 18.05
CA HIS A 362 -10.97 -4.92 17.18
C HIS A 362 -10.29 -5.63 16.01
N GLU A 363 -10.80 -5.43 14.81
CA GLU A 363 -10.16 -5.95 13.61
C GLU A 363 -9.38 -4.85 12.88
N PHE A 364 -8.24 -5.21 12.32
CA PHE A 364 -7.45 -4.38 11.39
C PHE A 364 -7.24 -5.18 10.12
N THR A 365 -7.65 -4.60 8.99
CA THR A 365 -7.56 -5.24 7.68
C THR A 365 -7.07 -4.22 6.65
N ASP A 366 -6.64 -4.70 5.50
CA ASP A 366 -6.45 -3.81 4.37
C ASP A 366 -7.82 -3.34 3.85
N GLY A 367 -7.81 -2.40 2.93
CA GLY A 367 -9.04 -1.87 2.34
C GLY A 367 -9.54 -2.65 1.12
N CYS A 368 -9.12 -3.91 0.97
CA CYS A 368 -9.52 -4.73 -0.18
C CYS A 368 -11.04 -4.89 -0.24
N GLN A 369 -11.62 -4.43 -1.33
CA GLN A 369 -13.07 -4.35 -1.47
C GLN A 369 -13.73 -5.72 -1.43
N ALA A 370 -13.19 -6.70 -2.14
CA ALA A 370 -13.77 -8.04 -2.22
C ALA A 370 -13.75 -8.78 -0.87
N GLN A 371 -12.73 -8.55 -0.07
CA GLN A 371 -12.46 -9.31 1.15
C GLN A 371 -13.05 -8.64 2.40
N TYR A 372 -12.90 -7.33 2.55
CA TYR A 372 -13.16 -6.64 3.83
C TYR A 372 -14.00 -5.36 3.73
N LYS A 373 -14.07 -4.70 2.56
CA LYS A 373 -14.64 -3.34 2.47
C LYS A 373 -15.82 -3.20 1.48
N SER A 374 -16.38 -4.33 1.02
CA SER A 374 -17.61 -4.29 0.22
C SER A 374 -18.80 -3.85 1.10
N ARG A 375 -19.91 -3.49 0.46
CA ARG A 375 -21.17 -3.20 1.17
C ARG A 375 -21.60 -4.40 2.02
N HIS A 376 -21.37 -5.61 1.56
CA HIS A 376 -21.72 -6.84 2.28
C HIS A 376 -20.80 -7.05 3.48
N CYS A 377 -19.49 -6.80 3.34
CA CYS A 377 -18.56 -6.85 4.47
C CYS A 377 -18.92 -5.84 5.56
N MET A 378 -19.32 -4.63 5.15
CA MET A 378 -19.73 -3.57 6.08
C MET A 378 -21.07 -3.91 6.75
N GLY A 379 -22.00 -4.49 6.01
CA GLY A 379 -23.25 -4.97 6.56
C GLY A 379 -23.04 -6.10 7.57
N SER A 380 -22.12 -7.03 7.28
CA SER A 380 -21.75 -8.11 8.19
C SER A 380 -21.18 -7.60 9.50
N VAL A 381 -20.44 -6.47 9.47
CA VAL A 381 -19.92 -5.85 10.71
C VAL A 381 -21.06 -5.49 11.65
N ALA A 382 -22.19 -4.98 11.14
CA ALA A 382 -23.34 -4.62 11.98
C ALA A 382 -23.93 -5.82 12.73
N HIS A 383 -23.83 -7.02 12.14
CA HIS A 383 -24.33 -8.26 12.72
C HIS A 383 -23.29 -9.01 13.56
N ALA A 384 -22.01 -8.61 13.52
CA ALA A 384 -20.91 -9.34 14.15
C ALA A 384 -21.11 -9.53 15.67
N CYS A 385 -21.67 -8.52 16.35
CA CYS A 385 -21.97 -8.64 17.78
C CYS A 385 -22.92 -9.81 18.05
N TYR A 386 -23.92 -9.95 17.21
CA TYR A 386 -24.90 -11.04 17.32
C TYR A 386 -24.30 -12.38 16.91
N ASP A 387 -23.60 -12.41 15.77
CA ASP A 387 -23.07 -13.66 15.20
C ASP A 387 -22.00 -14.29 16.10
N PHE A 388 -21.14 -13.48 16.71
CA PHE A 388 -19.99 -13.96 17.48
C PHE A 388 -20.16 -13.80 18.99
N GLY A 389 -21.14 -13.01 19.45
CA GLY A 389 -21.42 -12.80 20.86
C GLY A 389 -20.60 -11.70 21.52
N TYR A 390 -20.14 -10.72 20.74
CA TYR A 390 -19.40 -9.57 21.27
C TYR A 390 -20.34 -8.44 21.68
N GLU A 391 -19.96 -7.64 22.68
CA GLU A 391 -20.71 -6.41 23.02
C GLU A 391 -20.46 -5.31 21.98
N CYS A 392 -19.24 -5.26 21.47
CA CYS A 392 -18.83 -4.29 20.46
C CYS A 392 -17.91 -4.94 19.43
N PHE A 393 -18.06 -4.56 18.19
CA PHE A 393 -17.20 -5.04 17.10
C PHE A 393 -16.74 -3.84 16.28
N ILE A 394 -15.42 -3.68 16.15
CA ILE A 394 -14.81 -2.53 15.49
C ILE A 394 -13.87 -3.02 14.39
N ARG A 395 -14.18 -2.67 13.15
CA ARG A 395 -13.28 -2.95 12.02
C ARG A 395 -12.59 -1.66 11.60
N ASN A 396 -11.26 -1.75 11.51
CA ASN A 396 -10.38 -0.66 11.10
C ASN A 396 -9.72 -1.04 9.78
N TYR A 397 -9.60 -0.08 8.87
CA TYR A 397 -8.96 -0.28 7.57
C TYR A 397 -7.66 0.51 7.52
N PHE A 398 -6.60 -0.14 7.08
CA PHE A 398 -5.35 0.55 6.76
C PHE A 398 -5.54 1.41 5.51
N GLU A 399 -4.72 2.43 5.36
CA GLU A 399 -4.70 3.25 4.14
C GLU A 399 -4.25 2.37 2.95
N THR A 400 -4.70 2.72 1.76
CA THR A 400 -4.42 1.98 0.51
C THR A 400 -2.93 1.67 0.38
N SER A 401 -2.59 0.41 0.13
CA SER A 401 -1.22 -0.12 0.00
C SER A 401 -0.38 0.00 1.28
N HIS A 402 -1.02 0.15 2.46
CA HIS A 402 -0.34 0.22 3.75
C HIS A 402 -0.81 -0.85 4.75
N GLY A 403 -1.47 -1.90 4.26
CA GLY A 403 -1.93 -3.02 5.09
C GLY A 403 -0.84 -3.99 5.54
N LYS A 404 0.37 -3.89 5.01
CA LYS A 404 1.46 -4.81 5.34
C LYS A 404 1.85 -4.71 6.81
N GLY A 405 1.92 -5.89 7.46
CA GLY A 405 2.15 -5.95 8.88
C GLY A 405 2.68 -7.31 9.37
N PRO A 406 2.47 -7.61 10.65
CA PRO A 406 2.95 -8.86 11.24
C PRO A 406 2.32 -10.11 10.62
N GLN A 407 1.09 -10.01 10.07
CA GLN A 407 0.42 -11.11 9.38
C GLN A 407 1.17 -11.53 8.11
N ASP A 408 1.68 -10.56 7.32
CA ASP A 408 2.51 -10.83 6.14
C ASP A 408 3.80 -11.57 6.53
N ALA A 409 4.44 -11.10 7.60
CA ALA A 409 5.68 -11.70 8.10
C ALA A 409 5.43 -13.15 8.55
N ALA A 410 4.30 -13.39 9.23
CA ALA A 410 3.92 -14.73 9.70
C ALA A 410 3.65 -15.67 8.52
N GLY A 411 2.87 -15.21 7.52
CA GLY A 411 2.56 -15.97 6.30
C GLY A 411 3.83 -16.30 5.50
N GLY A 412 4.67 -15.29 5.29
CA GLY A 412 5.94 -15.45 4.57
C GLY A 412 6.89 -16.42 5.27
N CYS A 413 6.98 -16.34 6.60
CA CYS A 413 7.79 -17.27 7.40
C CYS A 413 7.31 -18.72 7.22
N PHE A 414 6.00 -18.94 7.35
CA PHE A 414 5.40 -20.26 7.23
C PHE A 414 5.64 -20.86 5.83
N LYS A 415 5.34 -20.08 4.76
CA LYS A 415 5.55 -20.53 3.37
C LYS A 415 7.02 -20.90 3.12
N ARG A 416 7.94 -20.05 3.56
CA ARG A 416 9.37 -20.29 3.40
C ARG A 416 9.81 -21.58 4.11
N GLN A 417 9.31 -21.86 5.31
CA GLN A 417 9.65 -23.09 6.04
C GLN A 417 9.11 -24.32 5.32
N ALA A 418 7.89 -24.23 4.75
CA ALA A 418 7.31 -25.31 3.95
C ALA A 418 8.17 -25.59 2.70
N GLU A 419 8.52 -24.52 1.95
CA GLU A 419 9.40 -24.63 0.77
C GLU A 419 10.75 -25.27 1.13
N MET A 420 11.37 -24.84 2.21
CA MET A 420 12.65 -25.37 2.64
C MET A 420 12.56 -26.85 3.04
N ALA A 421 11.46 -27.26 3.66
CA ALA A 421 11.22 -28.67 4.00
C ALA A 421 11.10 -29.54 2.73
N ILE A 422 10.40 -29.04 1.71
CA ILE A 422 10.27 -29.72 0.40
C ILE A 422 11.66 -29.83 -0.26
N ILE A 423 12.40 -28.74 -0.35
CA ILE A 423 13.74 -28.70 -1.01
C ILE A 423 14.72 -29.65 -0.31
N ARG A 424 14.66 -29.69 1.02
CA ARG A 424 15.49 -30.63 1.80
C ARG A 424 15.05 -32.10 1.64
N GLY A 425 13.82 -32.33 1.16
CA GLY A 425 13.26 -33.67 0.99
C GLY A 425 12.73 -34.26 2.28
N THR A 426 12.48 -33.43 3.30
CA THR A 426 11.92 -33.90 4.58
C THR A 426 10.39 -33.95 4.55
N GLU A 427 9.78 -33.24 3.63
CA GLU A 427 8.31 -33.19 3.48
C GLU A 427 7.91 -33.19 2.01
N THR A 428 6.72 -33.71 1.75
CA THR A 428 6.04 -33.63 0.45
C THR A 428 4.71 -32.93 0.63
N ILE A 429 4.57 -31.75 0.01
CA ILE A 429 3.38 -30.88 0.15
C ILE A 429 2.80 -30.63 -1.23
N GLN A 430 1.71 -31.33 -1.56
CA GLN A 430 1.07 -31.27 -2.87
C GLN A 430 -0.41 -30.87 -2.81
N SER A 431 -0.91 -30.57 -1.62
CA SER A 431 -2.30 -30.18 -1.41
C SER A 431 -2.43 -29.25 -0.20
N ALA A 432 -3.58 -28.63 -0.07
CA ALA A 432 -3.93 -27.80 1.10
C ALA A 432 -3.90 -28.64 2.39
N GLU A 433 -4.39 -29.87 2.34
CA GLU A 433 -4.38 -30.78 3.49
C GLU A 433 -2.94 -31.13 3.92
N HIS A 434 -2.04 -31.39 2.96
CA HIS A 434 -0.62 -31.64 3.27
C HIS A 434 0.02 -30.41 3.92
N LEU A 435 -0.28 -29.20 3.42
CA LEU A 435 0.26 -27.94 3.97
C LEU A 435 -0.28 -27.71 5.40
N TYR A 436 -1.58 -27.97 5.61
CA TYR A 436 -2.21 -27.89 6.92
C TYR A 436 -1.54 -28.85 7.92
N ASN A 437 -1.37 -30.12 7.53
CA ASN A 437 -0.74 -31.16 8.38
C ASN A 437 0.71 -30.77 8.72
N PHE A 438 1.45 -30.23 7.75
CA PHE A 438 2.81 -29.72 7.98
C PHE A 438 2.79 -28.62 9.05
N GLY A 439 1.89 -27.63 8.91
CA GLY A 439 1.75 -26.54 9.88
C GLY A 439 1.40 -27.05 11.28
N LYS A 440 0.39 -27.90 11.35
CA LYS A 440 -0.08 -28.49 12.63
C LYS A 440 1.00 -29.30 13.34
N ASN A 441 1.72 -30.15 12.59
CA ASN A 441 2.70 -31.08 13.17
C ASN A 441 4.03 -30.40 13.51
N LYS A 442 4.43 -29.33 12.79
CA LYS A 442 5.77 -28.73 12.95
C LYS A 442 5.75 -27.36 13.64
N PHE A 443 4.60 -26.65 13.65
CA PHE A 443 4.55 -25.27 14.16
C PHE A 443 3.53 -25.02 15.25
N GLU A 444 2.53 -25.87 15.44
CA GLU A 444 1.50 -25.65 16.45
C GLU A 444 2.04 -25.85 17.88
N GLN A 445 3.09 -26.62 18.04
CA GLN A 445 3.72 -26.84 19.36
C GLN A 445 4.49 -25.59 19.79
N PRO A 446 4.27 -25.09 20.99
CA PRO A 446 5.05 -23.96 21.50
C PRO A 446 6.52 -24.37 21.67
N SER A 447 7.44 -23.58 21.17
CA SER A 447 8.84 -23.73 21.52
C SER A 447 9.01 -23.30 22.99
N GLY A 448 9.92 -23.90 23.71
CA GLY A 448 10.06 -23.70 25.17
C GLY A 448 10.57 -22.35 25.63
N SER A 449 10.53 -21.32 24.78
CA SER A 449 10.93 -19.96 25.19
C SER A 449 9.73 -19.12 25.61
N ALA A 450 9.91 -18.26 26.60
CA ALA A 450 8.87 -17.38 27.12
C ALA A 450 8.33 -16.39 26.06
N ASN A 451 9.09 -16.13 24.99
CA ASN A 451 8.70 -15.21 23.93
C ASN A 451 8.19 -15.94 22.69
N CYS A 452 7.88 -17.22 22.80
CA CYS A 452 7.36 -17.98 21.66
C CYS A 452 5.93 -17.55 21.33
N LYS A 453 5.71 -17.16 20.11
CA LYS A 453 4.37 -16.87 19.63
C LYS A 453 3.62 -18.17 19.41
N ARG A 454 2.42 -18.28 19.95
CA ARG A 454 1.54 -19.44 19.75
C ARG A 454 1.09 -19.45 18.30
N ARG A 455 1.03 -20.62 17.70
CA ARG A 455 0.58 -20.82 16.32
C ARG A 455 -0.53 -21.84 16.30
N HIS A 456 -1.60 -21.50 15.59
CA HIS A 456 -2.78 -22.35 15.46
C HIS A 456 -3.08 -22.54 13.97
N PHE A 457 -3.42 -23.78 13.60
CA PHE A 457 -3.72 -24.13 12.20
C PHE A 457 -5.13 -24.68 12.14
N ARG A 458 -5.91 -24.22 11.16
CA ARG A 458 -7.26 -24.70 10.87
C ARG A 458 -7.34 -24.99 9.36
N TYR A 459 -8.23 -25.91 9.03
CA TYR A 459 -8.45 -26.36 7.66
C TYR A 459 -9.88 -26.14 7.28
N ILE A 460 -10.13 -25.56 6.13
CA ILE A 460 -11.46 -25.41 5.51
C ILE A 460 -11.39 -26.09 4.15
N GLU A 461 -12.16 -27.15 3.95
CA GLU A 461 -12.23 -27.82 2.64
C GLU A 461 -12.88 -26.93 1.59
N GLN A 462 -14.02 -26.34 1.95
CA GLN A 462 -14.79 -25.47 1.06
C GLN A 462 -15.58 -24.45 1.90
N VAL A 463 -15.59 -23.21 1.46
CA VAL A 463 -16.35 -22.14 2.10
C VAL A 463 -17.80 -22.19 1.58
N THR A 464 -18.77 -22.17 2.51
CA THR A 464 -20.19 -22.14 2.17
C THR A 464 -20.61 -20.73 1.75
N ARG A 465 -21.24 -20.59 0.59
CA ARG A 465 -21.68 -19.32 0.00
C ARG A 465 -23.19 -19.24 -0.26
N GLU A 466 -23.98 -20.03 0.50
CA GLU A 466 -25.42 -20.22 0.23
C GLU A 466 -26.33 -19.09 0.68
N THR A 467 -25.89 -18.26 1.60
CA THR A 467 -26.74 -17.17 2.14
C THR A 467 -26.18 -15.80 1.76
N GLN A 468 -26.69 -15.23 0.69
CA GLN A 468 -26.39 -13.84 0.36
C GLN A 468 -27.33 -12.90 1.11
N MET A 469 -26.88 -12.38 2.24
CA MET A 469 -27.52 -11.19 2.80
C MET A 469 -27.06 -9.99 1.98
N ARG A 470 -27.97 -9.40 1.23
CA ARG A 470 -27.71 -8.22 0.42
C ARG A 470 -27.97 -6.96 1.24
N TYR A 471 -26.95 -6.13 1.34
CA TYR A 471 -27.01 -4.85 2.08
C TYR A 471 -26.91 -3.68 1.12
N LYS A 472 -27.64 -2.62 1.41
CA LYS A 472 -27.49 -1.34 0.67
C LYS A 472 -26.11 -0.75 0.97
N PRO A 473 -25.48 -0.08 0.00
CA PRO A 473 -24.16 0.50 0.24
C PRO A 473 -24.22 1.68 1.21
N ILE A 474 -23.22 1.76 2.09
CA ILE A 474 -23.05 2.91 2.99
C ILE A 474 -22.46 4.06 2.15
N PRO A 475 -23.08 5.26 2.15
CA PRO A 475 -22.51 6.39 1.41
C PRO A 475 -21.07 6.68 1.84
N ARG A 476 -20.21 6.99 0.87
CA ARG A 476 -18.77 7.29 1.07
C ARG A 476 -18.02 6.11 1.72
N ASN A 477 -18.39 4.89 1.40
CA ASN A 477 -17.79 3.69 2.02
C ASN A 477 -16.25 3.66 1.86
N ARG A 478 -15.71 4.18 0.77
CA ARG A 478 -14.27 4.16 0.51
C ARG A 478 -13.48 5.07 1.46
N GLN A 479 -14.07 6.18 1.89
CA GLN A 479 -13.44 7.10 2.85
C GLN A 479 -13.46 6.57 4.28
N ILE A 480 -14.24 5.50 4.55
CA ILE A 480 -14.37 4.93 5.88
C ILE A 480 -13.09 4.15 6.22
N HIS A 481 -12.45 4.49 7.34
CA HIS A 481 -11.33 3.72 7.89
C HIS A 481 -11.67 3.10 9.24
N GLN A 482 -12.87 3.34 9.78
CA GLN A 482 -13.35 2.66 10.97
C GLN A 482 -14.87 2.50 10.91
N ILE A 483 -15.36 1.29 11.20
CA ILE A 483 -16.79 1.01 11.35
C ILE A 483 -16.99 0.31 12.70
N ILE A 484 -17.98 0.76 13.45
CA ILE A 484 -18.22 0.34 14.84
C ILE A 484 -19.66 -0.15 14.96
N ALA A 485 -19.82 -1.40 15.38
CA ALA A 485 -21.10 -2.02 15.70
C ALA A 485 -21.21 -2.21 17.22
N THR A 486 -22.31 -1.76 17.78
CA THR A 486 -22.58 -1.80 19.22
C THR A 486 -23.83 -2.64 19.56
N GLY A 487 -24.05 -3.68 18.80
CA GLY A 487 -25.14 -4.62 19.02
C GLY A 487 -26.47 -4.26 18.33
N ASN A 488 -26.57 -3.09 17.69
CA ASN A 488 -27.73 -2.76 16.87
C ASN A 488 -27.45 -3.11 15.40
N PRO A 489 -28.10 -4.15 14.85
CA PRO A 489 -27.79 -4.57 13.49
C PRO A 489 -28.22 -3.58 12.40
N SER A 490 -29.04 -2.57 12.78
CA SER A 490 -29.45 -1.51 11.84
C SER A 490 -28.62 -0.24 11.91
N UNK A 491 -27.51 -0.04 12.71
CA UNK A 491 -26.80 1.04 12.79
C UNK A 491 -25.43 0.73 13.04
N THR A 492 -24.79 1.36 12.51
CA THR A 492 -23.36 1.39 12.84
C THR A 492 -22.84 2.82 12.89
N PHE A 493 -21.72 3.02 13.58
CA PHE A 493 -20.99 4.28 13.48
C PHE A 493 -19.87 4.11 12.46
N VAL A 494 -19.68 5.08 11.57
CA VAL A 494 -18.61 5.07 10.57
C VAL A 494 -17.77 6.34 10.70
N ARG A 495 -16.46 6.22 10.48
CA ARG A 495 -15.51 7.31 10.66
C ARG A 495 -14.46 7.26 9.56
N ASN A 496 -14.00 8.44 9.17
CA ASN A 496 -12.98 8.56 8.12
C ASN A 496 -11.60 8.05 8.57
N ILE A 497 -11.30 8.14 9.87
CA ILE A 497 -10.10 7.51 10.45
C ILE A 497 -10.39 7.02 11.88
N SER A 498 -9.58 6.09 12.35
CA SER A 498 -9.70 5.49 13.68
C SER A 498 -9.20 6.45 14.77
N CYS A 499 -9.70 6.28 15.97
CA CYS A 499 -9.17 6.98 17.14
C CYS A 499 -9.16 6.07 18.37
N TYR A 500 -7.97 5.84 18.90
CA TYR A 500 -7.70 5.06 20.12
C TYR A 500 -6.83 5.85 21.10
N THR A 501 -6.76 7.19 20.95
CA THR A 501 -5.88 8.05 21.73
C THR A 501 -6.61 9.11 22.54
N CYS A 502 -7.90 9.34 22.29
CA CYS A 502 -8.65 10.32 23.09
C CYS A 502 -9.61 9.62 24.08
N ASP A 503 -9.78 10.19 25.25
CA ASP A 503 -10.60 9.64 26.33
C ASP A 503 -12.04 9.38 25.90
N GLN A 504 -12.59 10.27 25.06
CA GLN A 504 -13.97 10.13 24.58
C GLN A 504 -14.15 8.87 23.72
N CYS A 505 -13.20 8.59 22.81
CA CYS A 505 -13.27 7.37 21.98
C CYS A 505 -12.98 6.11 22.80
N ILE A 506 -12.06 6.19 23.75
CA ILE A 506 -11.74 5.06 24.64
C ILE A 506 -12.97 4.67 25.47
N THR A 507 -13.77 5.65 25.92
CA THR A 507 -14.99 5.39 26.69
C THR A 507 -16.24 5.13 25.82
N GLY A 508 -16.09 5.06 24.50
CA GLY A 508 -17.17 4.77 23.57
C GLY A 508 -18.02 5.98 23.15
N ASN A 509 -17.66 7.19 23.55
CA ASN A 509 -18.36 8.41 23.16
C ASN A 509 -17.79 8.96 21.83
N TYR A 510 -18.01 8.22 20.77
CA TYR A 510 -17.37 8.47 19.45
C TYR A 510 -17.75 9.82 18.83
N GLY A 511 -18.95 10.32 19.14
CA GLY A 511 -19.44 11.60 18.64
C GLY A 511 -18.71 12.82 19.23
N ALA A 512 -18.05 12.65 20.37
CA ALA A 512 -17.32 13.71 21.09
C ALA A 512 -15.79 13.57 20.93
N CYS A 513 -15.32 12.95 19.87
CA CYS A 513 -13.88 12.74 19.62
C CYS A 513 -13.13 14.07 19.67
N THR A 514 -12.14 14.21 20.55
CA THR A 514 -11.37 15.44 20.73
C THR A 514 -10.25 15.62 19.70
N ASN A 515 -9.88 14.56 18.98
CA ASN A 515 -8.81 14.63 17.98
C ASN A 515 -9.23 15.31 16.65
N ARG A 516 -10.52 15.63 16.48
CA ARG A 516 -11.10 16.35 15.33
C ARG A 516 -10.75 15.75 13.94
N ILE A 517 -10.36 14.48 13.91
CA ILE A 517 -9.75 13.90 12.72
C ILE A 517 -10.76 13.13 11.84
N GLY A 518 -12.01 13.35 12.05
CA GLY A 518 -13.05 12.75 11.25
C GLY A 518 -14.37 12.76 11.99
N LYS A 519 -15.38 13.22 11.32
CA LYS A 519 -16.73 13.26 11.91
C LYS A 519 -17.27 11.84 11.99
N THR A 520 -17.74 11.46 13.17
CA THR A 520 -18.48 10.21 13.33
C THR A 520 -19.87 10.38 12.70
N ARG A 521 -20.22 9.46 11.83
CA ARG A 521 -21.54 9.43 11.19
C ARG A 521 -22.25 8.16 11.60
N THR A 522 -23.55 8.20 11.75
CA THR A 522 -24.40 7.02 11.89
C THR A 522 -24.72 6.53 10.47
N ALA A 523 -24.48 5.27 10.21
CA ALA A 523 -24.83 4.63 8.95
C ALA A 523 -25.98 3.62 9.21
N GLU A 524 -27.06 3.79 8.48
CA GLU A 524 -28.15 2.83 8.50
C GLU A 524 -27.75 1.61 7.68
N ILE A 525 -27.89 0.45 8.27
CA ILE A 525 -27.65 -0.84 7.62
C ILE A 525 -29.01 -1.43 7.28
N SER A 526 -29.35 -1.45 6.02
CA SER A 526 -30.60 -2.02 5.56
C SER A 526 -30.37 -3.11 4.53
N ARG A 527 -31.16 -4.17 4.62
CA ARG A 527 -31.15 -5.25 3.63
C ARG A 527 -31.92 -4.82 2.38
N GLU A 528 -31.53 -5.32 1.23
CA GLU A 528 -32.31 -5.17 0.00
C GLU A 528 -33.43 -6.18 -0.02
N GLY A 529 -34.66 -5.70 -0.22
CA GLY A 529 -35.85 -6.50 -0.49
C GLY A 529 -36.30 -7.43 0.63
N GLY A 530 -37.43 -7.09 1.27
CA GLY A 530 -38.26 -8.11 1.93
C GLY A 530 -39.03 -8.85 0.86
N ASP A 531 -39.02 -10.17 0.93
CA ASP A 531 -39.93 -11.11 0.22
C ASP A 531 -39.90 -11.12 -1.33
N ASP A 532 -38.73 -11.37 -1.93
CA ASP A 532 -38.73 -11.98 -3.26
C ASP A 532 -37.75 -13.15 -3.28
N GLN A 533 -38.28 -14.35 -3.29
CA GLN A 533 -37.50 -15.56 -3.57
C GLN A 533 -37.08 -15.53 -5.05
N VAL A 534 -35.81 -15.25 -5.29
CA VAL A 534 -35.23 -15.39 -6.62
C VAL A 534 -34.65 -16.80 -6.74
N SER A 535 -35.14 -17.54 -7.69
CA SER A 535 -34.62 -18.85 -8.06
C SER A 535 -33.13 -18.77 -8.45
N VAL A 536 -32.36 -19.67 -7.88
CA VAL A 536 -30.95 -19.83 -8.17
C VAL A 536 -30.78 -20.49 -9.55
N ASP A 537 -30.22 -19.79 -10.48
CA ASP A 537 -29.86 -20.38 -11.77
C ASP A 537 -28.37 -20.76 -11.71
N ASP A 538 -28.12 -22.04 -11.80
CA ASP A 538 -26.82 -22.70 -11.60
C ASP A 538 -25.85 -22.49 -12.78
N ASN A 539 -25.39 -21.26 -13.01
CA ASN A 539 -24.26 -21.04 -13.94
C ASN A 539 -23.58 -19.70 -13.67
N LEU A 540 -22.95 -19.56 -12.49
CA LEU A 540 -22.21 -18.33 -12.18
C LEU A 540 -20.73 -18.60 -11.96
N GLN A 541 -19.99 -18.56 -13.05
CA GLN A 541 -18.57 -18.30 -12.99
C GLN A 541 -18.36 -16.80 -12.70
N ASP A 542 -17.81 -16.54 -11.55
CA ASP A 542 -17.15 -15.30 -11.12
C ASP A 542 -17.78 -13.96 -11.57
N ASN A 543 -18.89 -13.57 -10.94
CA ASN A 543 -19.58 -12.30 -11.22
C ASN A 543 -19.77 -11.42 -9.97
N SER A 544 -18.88 -11.50 -8.98
CA SER A 544 -19.03 -10.70 -7.74
C SER A 544 -19.01 -9.19 -8.01
N HIS A 545 -18.19 -8.74 -8.97
CA HIS A 545 -18.13 -7.33 -9.37
C HIS A 545 -19.39 -6.84 -10.11
N VAL A 546 -20.01 -7.72 -10.86
CA VAL A 546 -21.18 -7.36 -11.69
C VAL A 546 -22.42 -7.09 -10.82
N ASN A 547 -22.61 -7.83 -9.75
CA ASN A 547 -23.75 -7.64 -8.86
C ASN A 547 -23.65 -6.30 -8.09
N ASP A 548 -22.47 -5.94 -7.62
CA ASP A 548 -22.27 -4.63 -6.97
C ASP A 548 -22.54 -3.48 -7.95
N LEU A 549 -22.16 -3.64 -9.21
CA LEU A 549 -22.36 -2.60 -10.23
C LEU A 549 -23.84 -2.37 -10.53
N HIS A 550 -24.67 -3.42 -10.57
CA HIS A 550 -26.12 -3.29 -10.76
C HIS A 550 -26.77 -2.41 -9.69
N ASP A 551 -26.27 -2.49 -8.49
CA ASP A 551 -26.83 -1.77 -7.35
C ASP A 551 -26.32 -0.34 -7.26
N LEU A 552 -25.04 -0.14 -7.62
CA LEU A 552 -24.39 1.16 -7.54
C LEU A 552 -24.66 2.04 -8.78
N CYS A 553 -24.86 1.41 -9.94
CA CYS A 553 -25.05 2.12 -11.18
C CYS A 553 -26.54 2.38 -11.44
N GLN A 554 -26.94 3.61 -11.19
CA GLN A 554 -28.27 4.12 -11.48
C GLN A 554 -28.19 5.09 -12.67
N PRO A 555 -29.33 5.38 -13.35
CA PRO A 555 -29.33 6.51 -14.30
C PRO A 555 -28.81 7.77 -13.61
N THR A 556 -27.94 8.49 -14.28
CA THR A 556 -27.16 9.65 -13.83
C THR A 556 -25.90 9.35 -12.99
N SER A 557 -25.64 8.09 -12.61
CA SER A 557 -24.38 7.74 -11.96
C SER A 557 -23.19 8.06 -12.86
N ILE A 558 -22.10 8.54 -12.26
CA ILE A 558 -20.85 8.81 -12.95
C ILE A 558 -19.90 7.66 -12.67
N LEU A 559 -19.39 7.08 -13.74
CA LEU A 559 -18.57 5.87 -13.72
C LEU A 559 -17.17 6.17 -14.23
N ALA A 560 -16.14 5.63 -13.61
CA ALA A 560 -14.81 5.56 -14.21
C ALA A 560 -14.69 4.23 -14.97
N VAL A 561 -14.37 4.33 -16.23
CA VAL A 561 -14.36 3.20 -17.18
C VAL A 561 -12.92 2.99 -17.66
N PHE A 562 -12.48 1.75 -17.62
CA PHE A 562 -11.17 1.35 -18.17
C PHE A 562 -11.12 1.66 -19.67
N THR A 563 -10.00 2.18 -20.15
CA THR A 563 -9.78 2.49 -21.55
C THR A 563 -8.52 1.82 -22.09
N ASP A 564 -8.54 1.51 -23.37
CA ASP A 564 -7.36 1.04 -24.12
C ASP A 564 -6.57 2.21 -24.72
N ASP A 565 -7.05 3.43 -24.58
CA ASP A 565 -6.36 4.64 -25.08
C ASP A 565 -5.09 4.89 -24.26
N PRO A 566 -3.92 4.91 -24.91
CA PRO A 566 -2.66 5.11 -24.17
C PRO A 566 -2.48 6.53 -23.61
N SER A 567 -3.30 7.49 -24.06
CA SER A 567 -3.21 8.88 -23.59
C SER A 567 -4.00 9.15 -22.32
N GLU A 568 -4.90 8.24 -21.92
CA GLU A 568 -5.78 8.42 -20.77
C GLU A 568 -5.70 7.19 -19.83
N ASP A 569 -5.70 7.41 -18.55
CA ASP A 569 -5.72 6.32 -17.56
C ASP A 569 -7.10 5.68 -17.47
N PHE A 570 -8.15 6.49 -17.61
CA PHE A 570 -9.56 6.08 -17.58
C PHE A 570 -10.41 7.12 -18.29
N TYR A 571 -11.61 6.73 -18.68
CA TYR A 571 -12.63 7.68 -19.12
C TYR A 571 -13.71 7.82 -18.06
N LEU A 572 -14.28 9.02 -17.90
CA LEU A 572 -15.48 9.24 -17.11
C LEU A 572 -16.72 9.11 -18.03
N PHE A 573 -17.76 8.49 -17.47
CA PHE A 573 -18.95 8.09 -18.21
C PHE A 573 -20.21 8.32 -17.38
N LYS A 574 -21.16 9.06 -17.88
CA LYS A 574 -22.46 9.31 -17.22
C LYS A 574 -23.45 8.26 -17.66
N ALA A 575 -23.87 7.39 -16.77
CA ALA A 575 -24.83 6.33 -17.07
C ALA A 575 -26.22 6.90 -17.37
N LYS A 576 -26.84 6.41 -18.42
CA LYS A 576 -28.24 6.70 -18.79
C LYS A 576 -29.13 5.49 -18.46
N SER A 577 -28.56 4.31 -18.34
CA SER A 577 -29.26 3.09 -17.99
C SER A 577 -28.54 2.33 -16.88
N LYS A 578 -29.25 1.44 -16.22
CA LYS A 578 -28.62 0.40 -15.39
C LYS A 578 -27.90 -0.60 -16.31
N PRO A 579 -26.98 -1.43 -15.78
CA PRO A 579 -26.42 -2.54 -16.56
C PRO A 579 -27.53 -3.42 -17.14
N GLU A 580 -27.42 -3.76 -18.42
CA GLU A 580 -28.41 -4.60 -19.11
C GLU A 580 -27.73 -5.61 -20.02
N LYS A 581 -28.24 -6.82 -20.11
CA LYS A 581 -27.76 -7.85 -21.03
C LYS A 581 -28.34 -7.61 -22.42
N LEU A 582 -27.50 -7.52 -23.44
CA LEU A 582 -27.91 -7.29 -24.81
C LEU A 582 -28.66 -8.51 -25.38
N LYS A 583 -29.86 -8.28 -25.86
CA LYS A 583 -30.70 -9.31 -26.55
C LYS A 583 -30.26 -9.59 -27.99
N ARG A 584 -29.48 -8.67 -28.58
CA ARG A 584 -28.96 -8.77 -29.96
C ARG A 584 -27.67 -7.98 -30.09
N LYS A 585 -26.90 -8.24 -31.13
CA LYS A 585 -25.68 -7.49 -31.44
C LYS A 585 -25.98 -6.00 -31.58
N LEU A 586 -25.13 -5.16 -31.02
CA LEU A 586 -25.33 -3.70 -31.00
C LEU A 586 -24.05 -3.01 -31.47
N LYS A 587 -24.21 -1.97 -32.31
CA LYS A 587 -23.12 -1.04 -32.64
C LYS A 587 -23.53 0.34 -32.14
N ASP A 588 -22.63 0.98 -31.38
CA ASP A 588 -22.92 2.30 -30.82
C ASP A 588 -22.54 3.44 -31.79
N SER A 589 -22.77 4.69 -31.39
CA SER A 589 -22.48 5.87 -32.22
C SER A 589 -20.98 6.18 -32.34
N TRP A 590 -20.15 5.53 -31.51
CA TRP A 590 -18.68 5.64 -31.54
C TRP A 590 -18.05 4.56 -32.41
N GLY A 591 -18.83 3.62 -32.90
CA GLY A 591 -18.37 2.55 -33.78
C GLY A 591 -18.02 1.25 -33.08
N ALA A 592 -18.10 1.23 -31.75
CA ALA A 592 -17.84 0.02 -30.94
C ALA A 592 -18.97 -1.00 -31.14
N THR A 593 -18.62 -2.28 -31.23
CA THR A 593 -19.57 -3.37 -31.45
C THR A 593 -19.58 -4.34 -30.28
N PHE A 594 -20.79 -4.66 -29.83
CA PHE A 594 -21.05 -5.52 -28.66
C PHE A 594 -21.90 -6.72 -29.10
N GLU A 595 -21.49 -7.90 -28.70
CA GLU A 595 -22.19 -9.15 -29.06
C GLU A 595 -23.41 -9.39 -28.17
N LYS A 596 -24.34 -10.23 -28.67
CA LYS A 596 -25.49 -10.69 -27.89
C LYS A 596 -25.02 -11.36 -26.59
N GLY A 597 -25.68 -11.03 -25.50
CA GLY A 597 -25.34 -11.56 -24.17
C GLY A 597 -24.34 -10.71 -23.38
N CYS A 598 -23.65 -9.80 -24.04
CA CYS A 598 -22.75 -8.86 -23.37
C CYS A 598 -23.56 -7.96 -22.42
N GLU A 599 -23.09 -7.77 -21.22
CA GLU A 599 -23.68 -6.85 -20.24
C GLU A 599 -23.08 -5.45 -20.44
N VAL A 600 -23.95 -4.48 -20.66
CA VAL A 600 -23.53 -3.13 -21.07
C VAL A 600 -24.29 -2.05 -20.31
N ILE A 601 -23.72 -0.84 -20.27
CA ILE A 601 -24.34 0.38 -19.74
C ILE A 601 -24.36 1.41 -20.88
N ARG A 602 -25.49 2.09 -21.07
CA ARG A 602 -25.63 3.17 -22.03
C ARG A 602 -25.43 4.51 -21.35
N GLY A 603 -24.82 5.46 -22.04
CA GLY A 603 -24.59 6.78 -21.47
C GLY A 603 -23.74 7.69 -22.35
N PHE A 604 -23.05 8.61 -21.72
CA PHE A 604 -22.26 9.65 -22.40
C PHE A 604 -20.88 9.76 -21.77
N TYR A 605 -19.87 9.95 -22.60
CA TYR A 605 -18.50 10.20 -22.13
C TYR A 605 -18.33 11.66 -21.69
N PHE A 606 -17.39 11.87 -20.80
CA PHE A 606 -16.83 13.19 -20.49
C PHE A 606 -15.47 13.32 -21.19
N GLU A 607 -15.14 14.54 -21.60
CA GLU A 607 -13.80 14.90 -22.08
C GLU A 607 -13.10 15.79 -21.05
N THR A 608 -11.80 15.65 -20.92
CA THR A 608 -10.98 16.45 -20.00
C THR A 608 -10.91 17.91 -20.48
N VAL A 609 -11.08 18.88 -19.55
CA VAL A 609 -11.01 20.32 -19.84
C VAL A 609 -9.93 20.92 -18.96
N ASN A 610 -8.88 21.44 -19.49
CA ASN A 610 -7.82 22.23 -18.84
C ASN A 610 -7.01 21.51 -17.73
N ASN A 611 -7.60 20.63 -16.93
CA ASN A 611 -6.88 19.90 -15.88
C ASN A 611 -7.51 18.52 -15.65
N VAL A 612 -6.81 17.66 -14.92
CA VAL A 612 -7.19 16.26 -14.68
C VAL A 612 -8.39 16.06 -13.74
N PHE A 613 -8.97 17.13 -13.22
CA PHE A 613 -10.10 17.06 -12.30
C PHE A 613 -11.39 17.66 -12.87
N THR A 614 -11.33 18.29 -14.05
CA THR A 614 -12.48 18.98 -14.65
C THR A 614 -12.79 18.41 -16.02
N TYR A 615 -14.02 18.02 -16.20
CA TYR A 615 -14.50 17.29 -17.38
C TYR A 615 -15.76 17.92 -17.93
N ARG A 616 -15.96 17.85 -19.23
CA ARG A 616 -17.17 18.32 -19.91
C ARG A 616 -17.94 17.17 -20.51
N LEU A 617 -19.24 17.09 -20.28
CA LEU A 617 -20.11 16.03 -20.79
C LEU A 617 -20.32 16.15 -22.31
N LEU A 618 -20.15 15.04 -23.04
CA LEU A 618 -20.37 14.94 -24.47
C LEU A 618 -21.77 14.36 -24.76
N GLU A 619 -22.80 15.18 -24.69
CA GLU A 619 -24.21 14.74 -24.87
C GLU A 619 -24.62 14.46 -26.32
N ASP A 620 -23.80 14.82 -27.28
CA ASP A 620 -24.11 14.66 -28.70
C ASP A 620 -24.01 13.20 -29.23
N ARG A 621 -23.31 12.33 -28.51
CA ARG A 621 -23.07 10.94 -28.94
C ARG A 621 -23.32 9.94 -27.82
N LEU A 622 -24.39 9.19 -27.96
CA LEU A 622 -24.70 8.09 -27.03
C LEU A 622 -23.65 6.97 -27.20
N ALA A 623 -23.05 6.56 -26.12
CA ALA A 623 -22.04 5.52 -26.09
C ALA A 623 -22.55 4.30 -25.30
N VAL A 624 -21.88 3.19 -25.50
CA VAL A 624 -22.14 1.94 -24.78
C VAL A 624 -20.81 1.42 -24.23
N VAL A 625 -20.78 1.08 -22.96
CA VAL A 625 -19.59 0.51 -22.32
C VAL A 625 -19.90 -0.87 -21.75
N PRO A 626 -18.97 -1.84 -21.84
CA PRO A 626 -19.17 -3.13 -21.14
C PRO A 626 -19.23 -2.91 -19.64
N ALA A 627 -20.13 -3.59 -18.95
CA ALA A 627 -20.23 -3.52 -17.49
C ALA A 627 -18.88 -3.90 -16.82
N CYS A 628 -18.20 -4.88 -17.41
CA CYS A 628 -16.89 -5.34 -16.91
C CYS A 628 -15.76 -4.30 -17.06
N SER A 629 -15.96 -3.23 -17.85
CA SER A 629 -14.96 -2.15 -17.96
C SER A 629 -15.10 -1.08 -16.88
N VAL A 630 -16.18 -1.09 -16.10
CA VAL A 630 -16.37 -0.12 -15.02
C VAL A 630 -15.43 -0.48 -13.86
N ARG A 631 -14.67 0.49 -13.39
CA ARG A 631 -13.69 0.32 -12.30
C ARG A 631 -14.09 1.04 -11.02
N HIS A 632 -14.88 2.11 -11.15
CA HIS A 632 -15.28 2.92 -9.99
C HIS A 632 -16.62 3.59 -10.30
N VAL A 633 -17.45 3.75 -9.28
CA VAL A 633 -18.70 4.54 -9.35
C VAL A 633 -18.53 5.75 -8.42
N LEU A 634 -18.55 6.94 -9.00
CA LEU A 634 -18.39 8.18 -8.23
C LEU A 634 -19.69 8.50 -7.50
N VAL A 635 -19.61 8.64 -6.18
CA VAL A 635 -20.80 8.87 -5.34
C VAL A 635 -21.04 10.37 -5.10
N ASN A 636 -19.99 11.18 -5.11
CA ASN A 636 -20.05 12.60 -4.69
C ASN A 636 -19.63 13.59 -5.76
N ALA A 637 -19.56 13.18 -7.00
CA ALA A 637 -19.14 14.07 -8.08
C ALA A 637 -20.18 15.18 -8.29
N SER A 638 -19.72 16.42 -8.34
CA SER A 638 -20.58 17.58 -8.56
C SER A 638 -20.57 17.97 -10.03
N GLU A 639 -21.74 17.88 -10.68
CA GLU A 639 -21.92 18.29 -12.06
C GLU A 639 -22.74 19.58 -12.10
N ILE A 640 -22.21 20.63 -12.68
CA ILE A 640 -22.86 21.93 -12.84
C ILE A 640 -22.70 22.36 -14.30
N ASN A 641 -23.82 22.59 -14.99
CA ASN A 641 -23.84 23.07 -16.39
C ASN A 641 -22.97 22.17 -17.31
N ASN A 642 -23.18 20.86 -17.22
CA ASN A 642 -22.46 19.84 -18.01
C ASN A 642 -20.93 19.82 -17.74
N THR A 643 -20.48 20.49 -16.68
CA THR A 643 -19.09 20.42 -16.22
C THR A 643 -19.05 19.62 -14.94
N LEU A 644 -18.28 18.56 -14.95
CA LEU A 644 -18.05 17.64 -13.82
C LEU A 644 -16.71 17.98 -13.19
N THR A 645 -16.70 18.16 -11.89
CA THR A 645 -15.46 18.26 -11.13
C THR A 645 -15.38 17.05 -10.17
N ILE A 646 -14.33 16.27 -10.27
CA ILE A 646 -14.08 15.16 -9.35
C ILE A 646 -13.11 15.61 -8.26
N SER A 647 -13.25 15.01 -7.09
CA SER A 647 -12.31 15.23 -6.00
C SER A 647 -10.99 14.51 -6.26
N GLU A 648 -9.93 14.96 -5.60
CA GLU A 648 -8.63 14.29 -5.68
C GLU A 648 -8.68 12.89 -5.06
N ASP A 649 -9.47 12.72 -4.01
CA ASP A 649 -9.69 11.41 -3.39
C ASP A 649 -10.35 10.44 -4.39
N ASP A 650 -11.38 10.89 -5.11
CA ASP A 650 -12.00 10.08 -6.17
C ASP A 650 -10.99 9.72 -7.26
N HIS A 651 -10.17 10.68 -7.69
CA HIS A 651 -9.14 10.43 -8.71
C HIS A 651 -8.13 9.36 -8.23
N VAL A 652 -7.66 9.49 -7.00
CA VAL A 652 -6.74 8.53 -6.39
C VAL A 652 -7.40 7.14 -6.27
N GLU A 653 -8.67 7.10 -5.87
CA GLU A 653 -9.42 5.84 -5.75
C GLU A 653 -9.65 5.17 -7.11
N ILE A 654 -9.94 5.95 -8.14
CA ILE A 654 -10.06 5.43 -9.51
C ILE A 654 -8.74 4.79 -9.93
N LEU A 655 -7.62 5.49 -9.76
CA LEU A 655 -6.30 4.96 -10.11
C LEU A 655 -5.98 3.68 -9.33
N ALA A 656 -6.30 3.65 -8.03
CA ALA A 656 -6.10 2.46 -7.20
C ALA A 656 -6.96 1.28 -7.67
N SER A 657 -8.19 1.54 -8.12
CA SER A 657 -9.08 0.48 -8.64
C SER A 657 -8.62 -0.07 -9.99
N LEU A 658 -7.93 0.75 -10.80
CA LEU A 658 -7.29 0.27 -12.02
C LEU A 658 -6.14 -0.68 -11.71
N ASP A 659 -5.34 -0.36 -10.68
CA ASP A 659 -4.19 -1.18 -10.27
C ASP A 659 -4.61 -2.54 -9.70
N SER A 660 -5.72 -2.61 -8.96
CA SER A 660 -6.14 -3.83 -8.26
C SER A 660 -6.57 -4.97 -9.19
N LEU A 661 -6.91 -4.66 -10.43
CA LEU A 661 -7.40 -5.65 -11.41
C LEU A 661 -6.31 -6.21 -12.34
N LEU A 662 -5.06 -5.74 -12.20
CA LEU A 662 -3.94 -6.25 -12.97
C LEU A 662 -3.39 -7.59 -12.43
N TYR A 663 -3.97 -8.11 -11.34
CA TYR A 663 -3.52 -9.33 -10.68
C TYR A 663 -4.55 -10.48 -10.73
N VAL A 664 -5.58 -10.39 -11.58
CA VAL A 664 -6.55 -11.48 -11.81
C VAL A 664 -6.21 -12.23 -13.11
#